data_390a6f43439ea170c402dc0872f847a2
#
_entry.id   390a6f43439ea170c402dc0872f847a2
#
_cell.length_a   1.000
_cell.length_b   1.000
_cell.length_c   1.000
_cell.angle_alpha   90.00
_cell.angle_beta   90.00
_cell.angle_gamma   90.00
#
_symmetry.space_group_name_H-M   'P 1'
#
loop_
_entity.id
_entity.type
_entity.pdbx_description
1 polymer ?
#
loop_
_entity_poly.entity_id
_entity_poly.type
_entity_poly.pdbx_seq_one_letter_code
_entity_poly.pdbx_strand_id
1 'polypeptide(L)'
;GSKLLIPVTDTLLVYEKELKHSKAIPLKTTGIHIIKMEPFDSTHYLIINNAWEIKLLNKHTGEITDSPFGESSNAYDLYKDSSGRYWVSFYGQGVKCYNQDGQLLTSYNTRNSNLSNDIVLDITEWDKAIWLATDGGGVNIIYPDTHDIQILSNKENRQFPANSVTCLCHSNNHMWIGMVREGVLGAEKGFITTYTKAAQNPASGLSDKCPLCLWEDKDGRIWIGTDGGGINCFDPQTERFTHYPQTLGEKIVSICPLSETELLASSFSKGIFRFNKKTGNYQRFSLPDKDAEAKLASSSAPTNIRVNDRNEIELYGNAFYRYIPGSQQLIPIHFKNKQLQYSWIYIGKYRTYPFFHDRNNVFQYNKEKNEYETIAYEKNNQILAASIDSLGTLWIAEPNGVTRIHLPSNRKEPLKLPDGNDVITSLVIDHEGIVWMGSLGIIYAYNPHKNHFVIYNEMDGILPNDFLAKPALVASDGNIYMGGSEGLVRINKALKPASAPPPITLKLQEIALNGTTVHFIPRSTMEIPYNFSSLKIHTQLEGGNVFHKRIYRFRIKGLNTKYTETSRPHLVLHTISPGDYKITVQCTQNDGSWSPEFTLLKFTVLPPWWQQSWFILLCAVIIILFIIYTIKAHDRQLKRKYKEQERTIYKEKVKALININHELRTPLTLIYTPLKQLTNSKQIPYELRGKLYGAFKQARQMKNIIDMILNMRKMEVEKNILRMSSTPFNEWLQSILNDFKDELSLRNISLAFTPDTTIETMYFDRSQCEIVVNNLLTNAYKFSEENSTVTVSTYLEGNGSRVRVTIKDEGIGLQEEDIANLFTRFYQGKHSFQGNGIGLSYAKQLVEMHGGIIGAQNNETKGATFFFTLPYRQEAADIQSTPQ
;
A
#
# COMPACT_ATOMS: atom_id res chain seq x y z
N GLY A 1 6.78 40.89 6.71
CA GLY A 1 7.10 41.73 7.78
C GLY A 1 8.22 41.27 8.70
N SER A 2 8.87 42.27 9.28
CA SER A 2 10.02 42.08 10.19
C SER A 2 9.61 42.10 11.68
N LYS A 3 8.31 42.06 11.97
CA LYS A 3 7.79 42.21 13.35
C LYS A 3 6.88 41.05 13.71
N LEU A 4 7.06 40.45 14.88
CA LEU A 4 6.15 39.51 15.51
C LEU A 4 5.24 40.25 16.46
N LEU A 5 3.93 40.05 16.27
CA LEU A 5 2.88 40.68 17.09
C LEU A 5 2.22 39.61 17.97
N ILE A 6 2.24 39.79 19.26
CA ILE A 6 1.66 38.84 20.22
C ILE A 6 0.61 39.57 21.07
N PRO A 7 -0.68 39.31 20.86
CA PRO A 7 -1.71 39.85 21.74
C PRO A 7 -1.68 39.08 23.08
N VAL A 8 -1.64 39.84 24.18
CA VAL A 8 -1.67 39.30 25.55
C VAL A 8 -2.66 40.13 26.35
N THR A 9 -3.77 39.49 26.69
CA THR A 9 -4.88 40.16 27.44
C THR A 9 -5.14 41.61 27.04
N ASP A 10 -4.66 42.59 27.78
CA ASP A 10 -4.88 44.02 27.56
C ASP A 10 -3.67 44.70 26.90
N THR A 11 -2.80 43.99 26.25
CA THR A 11 -1.55 44.53 25.69
C THR A 11 -1.18 43.83 24.39
N LEU A 12 -0.76 44.58 23.36
CA LEU A 12 -0.14 44.04 22.19
C LEU A 12 1.39 44.13 22.29
N LEU A 13 2.09 43.02 22.33
CA LEU A 13 3.54 42.95 22.33
C LEU A 13 4.05 42.93 20.89
N VAL A 14 4.97 43.83 20.56
CA VAL A 14 5.58 43.97 19.26
C VAL A 14 7.07 43.62 19.36
N TYR A 15 7.48 42.50 18.78
CA TYR A 15 8.90 42.07 18.72
C TYR A 15 9.50 42.37 17.38
N GLU A 16 10.71 42.92 17.35
CA GLU A 16 11.48 43.03 16.13
C GLU A 16 12.22 41.70 15.78
N LYS A 17 12.71 41.58 14.53
CA LYS A 17 13.20 40.34 13.94
C LYS A 17 14.26 39.56 14.75
N GLU A 18 14.95 40.20 15.68
CA GLU A 18 15.96 39.55 16.53
C GLU A 18 15.48 39.26 17.95
N LEU A 19 14.20 39.42 18.26
CA LEU A 19 13.61 39.25 19.58
C LEU A 19 14.30 40.10 20.72
N LYS A 20 15.13 41.08 20.36
CA LYS A 20 15.94 41.83 21.31
C LYS A 20 15.19 43.02 21.94
N HIS A 21 14.14 43.51 21.27
CA HIS A 21 13.33 44.64 21.78
C HIS A 21 11.84 44.35 21.60
N SER A 22 11.09 44.39 22.69
CA SER A 22 9.62 44.35 22.66
C SER A 22 9.08 45.74 23.00
N LYS A 23 8.15 46.23 22.18
CA LYS A 23 7.32 47.39 22.50
C LYS A 23 5.97 46.86 22.97
N ALA A 24 5.53 47.28 24.13
CA ALA A 24 4.20 46.98 24.63
C ALA A 24 3.25 48.14 24.28
N ILE A 25 2.14 47.82 23.64
CA ILE A 25 1.06 48.78 23.35
C ILE A 25 -0.12 48.37 24.21
N PRO A 26 -0.43 49.13 25.28
CA PRO A 26 -1.59 48.84 26.10
C PRO A 26 -2.87 49.10 25.30
N LEU A 27 -3.80 48.15 25.35
CA LEU A 27 -5.12 48.33 24.76
C LEU A 27 -5.96 49.23 25.64
N LYS A 28 -6.62 50.25 25.07
CA LYS A 28 -7.42 51.21 25.85
C LYS A 28 -8.74 50.63 26.35
N THR A 29 -9.12 49.47 25.90
CA THR A 29 -10.35 48.78 26.26
C THR A 29 -10.02 47.51 27.05
N THR A 30 -10.45 47.44 28.33
CA THR A 30 -10.21 46.28 29.18
C THR A 30 -11.09 45.08 28.79
N GLY A 31 -10.58 43.88 28.94
CA GLY A 31 -11.34 42.63 28.69
C GLY A 31 -11.50 42.21 27.23
N ILE A 32 -10.82 42.87 26.30
CA ILE A 32 -10.80 42.48 24.89
C ILE A 32 -9.59 41.58 24.63
N HIS A 33 -9.87 40.35 24.21
CA HIS A 33 -8.84 39.44 23.70
C HIS A 33 -8.87 39.43 22.17
N ILE A 34 -7.73 39.66 21.55
CA ILE A 34 -7.59 39.61 20.10
C ILE A 34 -7.38 38.17 19.68
N ILE A 35 -8.29 37.66 18.86
CA ILE A 35 -8.23 36.27 18.33
C ILE A 35 -7.45 36.26 17.00
N LYS A 36 -7.74 37.22 16.10
CA LYS A 36 -7.08 37.29 14.77
C LYS A 36 -6.76 38.77 14.48
N MET A 37 -5.72 38.99 13.69
CA MET A 37 -5.29 40.34 13.35
C MET A 37 -4.62 40.38 11.98
N GLU A 38 -5.07 41.35 11.15
CA GLU A 38 -4.51 41.61 9.82
C GLU A 38 -4.16 43.10 9.66
N PRO A 39 -3.11 43.42 8.88
CA PRO A 39 -2.80 44.82 8.57
C PRO A 39 -3.93 45.48 7.77
N PHE A 40 -4.49 46.58 8.27
CA PHE A 40 -5.52 47.31 7.51
C PHE A 40 -4.87 48.46 6.71
N ASP A 41 -4.35 49.46 7.40
CA ASP A 41 -3.68 50.63 6.81
C ASP A 41 -2.33 50.91 7.52
N SER A 42 -1.73 52.08 7.26
CA SER A 42 -0.48 52.50 7.90
C SER A 42 -0.59 52.62 9.40
N THR A 43 -1.79 52.92 9.93
CA THR A 43 -2.05 53.26 11.33
C THR A 43 -2.91 52.23 12.07
N HIS A 44 -3.62 51.33 11.39
CA HIS A 44 -4.54 50.38 11.98
C HIS A 44 -4.26 48.94 11.62
N TYR A 45 -4.63 48.03 12.53
CA TYR A 45 -4.89 46.61 12.28
C TYR A 45 -6.38 46.36 12.27
N LEU A 46 -6.84 45.47 11.42
CA LEU A 46 -8.16 44.88 11.51
C LEU A 46 -8.07 43.67 12.44
N ILE A 47 -8.94 43.60 13.43
CA ILE A 47 -8.89 42.54 14.44
C ILE A 47 -10.24 41.85 14.59
N ILE A 48 -10.22 40.61 15.00
CA ILE A 48 -11.38 39.89 15.55
C ILE A 48 -11.15 39.75 17.06
N ASN A 49 -12.12 40.16 17.85
CA ASN A 49 -12.07 40.12 19.31
C ASN A 49 -12.75 38.83 19.86
N ASN A 50 -12.70 38.67 21.18
CA ASN A 50 -13.33 37.55 21.89
C ASN A 50 -14.88 37.58 21.90
N ALA A 51 -15.51 38.67 21.45
CA ALA A 51 -16.94 38.77 21.16
C ALA A 51 -17.29 38.40 19.71
N TRP A 52 -16.30 37.93 18.94
CA TRP A 52 -16.42 37.58 17.50
C TRP A 52 -16.81 38.78 16.65
N GLU A 53 -16.35 39.97 17.05
CA GLU A 53 -16.60 41.22 16.33
C GLU A 53 -15.34 41.68 15.60
N ILE A 54 -15.55 42.25 14.40
CA ILE A 54 -14.48 42.89 13.63
C ILE A 54 -14.33 44.32 14.10
N LYS A 55 -13.13 44.72 14.52
CA LYS A 55 -12.80 46.06 14.98
C LYS A 55 -11.51 46.57 14.34
N LEU A 56 -11.27 47.86 14.40
CA LEU A 56 -9.99 48.48 14.06
C LEU A 56 -9.18 48.76 15.33
N LEU A 57 -7.92 48.33 15.33
CA LEU A 57 -6.96 48.61 16.40
C LEU A 57 -5.91 49.61 15.91
N ASN A 58 -5.80 50.76 16.55
CA ASN A 58 -4.75 51.70 16.22
C ASN A 58 -3.39 51.18 16.72
N LYS A 59 -2.42 51.11 15.80
CA LYS A 59 -1.05 50.57 16.01
C LYS A 59 -0.22 51.37 17.01
N HIS A 60 -0.60 52.64 17.25
CA HIS A 60 0.19 53.56 18.08
C HIS A 60 -0.45 53.83 19.44
N THR A 61 -1.79 53.98 19.43
CA THR A 61 -2.52 54.39 20.64
C THR A 61 -3.16 53.23 21.39
N GLY A 62 -3.27 52.02 20.76
CA GLY A 62 -3.98 50.87 21.33
C GLY A 62 -5.50 51.09 21.40
N GLU A 63 -6.03 52.09 20.69
CA GLU A 63 -7.46 52.39 20.64
C GLU A 63 -8.19 51.45 19.69
N ILE A 64 -9.36 50.95 20.11
CA ILE A 64 -10.18 50.04 19.35
C ILE A 64 -11.44 50.79 18.94
N THR A 65 -11.73 50.81 17.64
CA THR A 65 -12.88 51.47 17.06
C THR A 65 -13.64 50.50 16.14
N ASP A 66 -14.84 50.90 15.72
CA ASP A 66 -15.63 50.09 14.81
C ASP A 66 -14.95 49.91 13.43
N SER A 67 -15.11 48.75 12.83
CA SER A 67 -14.61 48.48 11.49
C SER A 67 -15.49 49.12 10.40
N PRO A 68 -14.95 49.40 9.22
CA PRO A 68 -15.76 49.93 8.11
C PRO A 68 -16.63 48.82 7.48
N PHE A 69 -16.52 47.58 7.90
CA PHE A 69 -17.32 46.48 7.34
C PHE A 69 -18.73 46.49 7.93
N GLY A 70 -19.74 46.41 7.05
CA GLY A 70 -21.13 46.58 7.44
C GLY A 70 -21.67 45.47 8.35
N GLU A 71 -21.09 44.29 8.31
CA GLU A 71 -21.37 43.20 9.26
C GLU A 71 -20.11 42.92 10.07
N SER A 72 -20.24 43.05 11.38
CA SER A 72 -19.08 42.94 12.29
C SER A 72 -19.21 41.82 13.32
N SER A 73 -20.35 41.15 13.44
CA SER A 73 -20.59 40.11 14.44
C SER A 73 -20.50 38.69 13.86
N ASN A 74 -20.15 37.72 14.70
CA ASN A 74 -19.93 36.31 14.34
C ASN A 74 -18.78 36.07 13.35
N ALA A 75 -17.84 36.99 13.24
CA ALA A 75 -16.63 36.81 12.44
C ALA A 75 -15.70 35.80 13.11
N TYR A 76 -15.32 34.74 12.37
CA TYR A 76 -14.49 33.65 12.90
C TYR A 76 -13.04 33.77 12.48
N ASP A 77 -12.78 34.01 11.20
CA ASP A 77 -11.44 34.21 10.66
C ASP A 77 -11.37 35.38 9.70
N LEU A 78 -10.17 35.90 9.52
CA LEU A 78 -9.88 37.11 8.76
C LEU A 78 -8.55 36.94 8.03
N TYR A 79 -8.55 37.22 6.74
CA TYR A 79 -7.35 37.16 5.89
C TYR A 79 -7.31 38.30 4.88
N LYS A 80 -6.15 38.94 4.73
CA LYS A 80 -5.91 39.92 3.67
C LYS A 80 -5.14 39.29 2.54
N ASP A 81 -5.76 39.22 1.33
CA ASP A 81 -5.10 38.64 0.18
C ASP A 81 -4.04 39.57 -0.45
N SER A 82 -3.24 39.01 -1.36
CA SER A 82 -2.19 39.74 -2.09
C SER A 82 -2.69 40.88 -2.96
N SER A 83 -3.99 40.88 -3.33
CA SER A 83 -4.69 41.96 -4.06
C SER A 83 -5.23 43.05 -3.16
N GLY A 84 -5.07 42.91 -1.82
CA GLY A 84 -5.53 43.87 -0.82
C GLY A 84 -7.00 43.74 -0.42
N ARG A 85 -7.67 42.65 -0.82
CA ARG A 85 -9.05 42.34 -0.43
C ARG A 85 -9.05 41.65 0.92
N TYR A 86 -10.11 41.81 1.70
CA TYR A 86 -10.28 41.15 2.99
C TYR A 86 -11.33 40.04 2.88
N TRP A 87 -10.89 38.84 3.24
CA TRP A 87 -11.73 37.67 3.31
C TRP A 87 -12.08 37.42 4.78
N VAL A 88 -13.38 37.35 5.08
CA VAL A 88 -13.87 37.13 6.44
C VAL A 88 -14.81 35.95 6.43
N SER A 89 -14.55 34.98 7.28
CA SER A 89 -15.51 33.91 7.56
C SER A 89 -16.45 34.30 8.68
N PHE A 90 -17.71 33.96 8.51
CA PHE A 90 -18.75 34.13 9.52
C PHE A 90 -19.29 32.76 9.88
N TYR A 91 -19.29 32.42 11.14
CA TYR A 91 -19.64 31.08 11.61
C TYR A 91 -21.03 30.64 11.11
N GLY A 92 -21.08 29.56 10.32
CA GLY A 92 -22.30 29.03 9.72
C GLY A 92 -22.92 29.89 8.61
N GLN A 93 -22.19 30.88 8.07
CA GLN A 93 -22.65 31.75 6.99
C GLN A 93 -21.72 31.75 5.77
N GLY A 94 -20.64 30.99 5.82
CA GLY A 94 -19.62 30.93 4.77
C GLY A 94 -18.59 32.04 4.88
N VAL A 95 -18.14 32.56 3.75
CA VAL A 95 -17.09 33.59 3.64
C VAL A 95 -17.54 34.76 2.80
N LYS A 96 -17.13 35.96 3.19
CA LYS A 96 -17.38 37.21 2.49
C LYS A 96 -16.07 37.91 2.14
N CYS A 97 -16.01 38.51 0.96
CA CYS A 97 -14.87 39.26 0.47
C CYS A 97 -15.21 40.76 0.40
N TYR A 98 -14.38 41.60 0.98
CA TYR A 98 -14.53 43.02 1.06
C TYR A 98 -13.35 43.76 0.41
N ASN A 99 -13.60 44.96 -0.12
CA ASN A 99 -12.51 45.86 -0.47
C ASN A 99 -11.97 46.60 0.75
N GLN A 100 -10.96 47.45 0.56
CA GLN A 100 -10.34 48.20 1.65
C GLN A 100 -11.29 49.24 2.26
N ASP A 101 -12.31 49.69 1.54
CA ASP A 101 -13.30 50.65 2.01
C ASP A 101 -14.44 49.97 2.80
N GLY A 102 -14.40 48.69 2.99
CA GLY A 102 -15.43 47.93 3.70
C GLY A 102 -16.63 47.55 2.86
N GLN A 103 -16.59 47.76 1.54
CA GLN A 103 -17.68 47.37 0.65
C GLN A 103 -17.61 45.89 0.35
N LEU A 104 -18.74 45.19 0.44
CA LEU A 104 -18.87 43.80 0.06
C LEU A 104 -18.70 43.63 -1.46
N LEU A 105 -17.69 42.86 -1.86
CA LEU A 105 -17.44 42.52 -3.26
C LEU A 105 -18.20 41.26 -3.66
N THR A 106 -18.11 40.20 -2.83
CA THR A 106 -18.77 38.92 -3.10
C THR A 106 -18.93 38.12 -1.82
N SER A 107 -19.83 37.17 -1.83
CA SER A 107 -20.01 36.21 -0.72
C SER A 107 -20.21 34.80 -1.25
N TYR A 108 -19.71 33.80 -0.48
CA TYR A 108 -19.81 32.40 -0.82
C TYR A 108 -20.37 31.63 0.37
N ASN A 109 -21.42 30.89 0.10
CA ASN A 109 -22.02 29.95 1.05
C ASN A 109 -22.64 28.76 0.27
N THR A 110 -23.11 27.76 0.98
CA THR A 110 -23.68 26.54 0.38
C THR A 110 -24.96 26.79 -0.44
N ARG A 111 -25.61 27.95 -0.28
CA ARG A 111 -26.85 28.32 -0.99
C ARG A 111 -26.59 29.08 -2.29
N ASN A 112 -25.54 29.89 -2.34
CA ASN A 112 -25.24 30.76 -3.49
C ASN A 112 -24.03 30.33 -4.31
N SER A 113 -23.31 29.30 -3.86
CA SER A 113 -22.07 28.82 -4.47
C SER A 113 -21.88 27.31 -4.24
N ASN A 114 -20.81 26.75 -4.83
CA ASN A 114 -20.41 25.37 -4.60
C ASN A 114 -19.55 25.20 -3.33
N LEU A 115 -19.65 26.11 -2.35
CA LEU A 115 -18.96 25.92 -1.08
C LEU A 115 -19.49 24.65 -0.40
N SER A 116 -18.58 23.79 0.07
CA SER A 116 -18.93 22.49 0.61
C SER A 116 -19.56 22.55 2.01
N ASN A 117 -19.25 23.61 2.79
CA ASN A 117 -19.74 23.82 4.15
C ASN A 117 -19.66 25.30 4.51
N ASP A 118 -20.69 25.81 5.25
CA ASP A 118 -20.76 27.20 5.70
C ASP A 118 -19.92 27.49 6.94
N ILE A 119 -19.37 26.47 7.61
CA ILE A 119 -18.46 26.64 8.75
C ILE A 119 -17.04 26.66 8.21
N VAL A 120 -16.49 27.85 8.02
CA VAL A 120 -15.11 28.10 7.57
C VAL A 120 -14.26 28.49 8.78
N LEU A 121 -13.25 27.67 9.09
CA LEU A 121 -12.44 27.77 10.29
C LEU A 121 -11.11 28.50 10.09
N ASP A 122 -10.57 28.52 8.88
CA ASP A 122 -9.31 29.19 8.58
C ASP A 122 -9.27 29.58 7.10
N ILE A 123 -8.61 30.70 6.79
CA ILE A 123 -8.49 31.29 5.46
C ILE A 123 -7.02 31.58 5.18
N THR A 124 -6.53 31.19 4.02
CA THR A 124 -5.19 31.57 3.56
C THR A 124 -5.15 31.71 2.04
N GLU A 125 -4.21 32.48 1.51
CA GLU A 125 -3.96 32.56 0.07
C GLU A 125 -2.75 31.71 -0.28
N TRP A 126 -2.90 30.87 -1.27
CA TRP A 126 -1.78 30.16 -1.88
C TRP A 126 -1.97 30.06 -3.39
N ASP A 127 -0.92 30.42 -4.13
CA ASP A 127 -0.92 30.42 -5.60
C ASP A 127 -2.08 31.25 -6.22
N LYS A 128 -2.33 32.45 -5.66
CA LYS A 128 -3.41 33.38 -6.07
C LYS A 128 -4.84 32.84 -5.85
N ALA A 129 -4.99 31.70 -5.24
CA ALA A 129 -6.29 31.13 -4.84
C ALA A 129 -6.48 31.26 -3.33
N ILE A 130 -7.72 31.42 -2.91
CA ILE A 130 -8.10 31.48 -1.51
C ILE A 130 -8.48 30.09 -1.04
N TRP A 131 -7.76 29.61 -0.07
CA TRP A 131 -7.95 28.30 0.55
C TRP A 131 -8.72 28.44 1.84
N LEU A 132 -9.79 27.68 1.95
CA LEU A 132 -10.70 27.70 3.09
C LEU A 132 -10.70 26.34 3.77
N ALA A 133 -10.36 26.31 5.06
CA ALA A 133 -10.54 25.14 5.89
C ALA A 133 -12.00 25.06 6.37
N THR A 134 -12.69 23.96 6.19
CA THR A 134 -14.09 23.84 6.59
C THR A 134 -14.32 22.66 7.54
N ASP A 135 -15.29 22.82 8.45
CA ASP A 135 -15.68 21.76 9.37
C ASP A 135 -16.62 20.74 8.70
N GLY A 136 -16.04 19.66 8.22
CA GLY A 136 -16.76 18.56 7.57
C GLY A 136 -16.93 18.68 6.05
N GLY A 137 -16.49 19.78 5.42
CA GLY A 137 -16.53 19.99 3.97
C GLY A 137 -15.18 19.80 3.26
N GLY A 138 -14.10 19.54 4.01
CA GLY A 138 -12.74 19.48 3.48
C GLY A 138 -12.13 20.87 3.30
N VAL A 139 -11.27 21.02 2.29
CA VAL A 139 -10.70 22.30 1.87
C VAL A 139 -11.41 22.80 0.63
N ASN A 140 -11.82 24.05 0.63
CA ASN A 140 -12.38 24.73 -0.55
C ASN A 140 -11.37 25.74 -1.09
N ILE A 141 -11.11 25.71 -2.38
CA ILE A 141 -10.16 26.57 -3.06
C ILE A 141 -10.95 27.48 -3.99
N ILE A 142 -11.03 28.76 -3.66
CA ILE A 142 -11.71 29.78 -4.45
C ILE A 142 -10.71 30.44 -5.38
N TYR A 143 -11.01 30.49 -6.64
CA TYR A 143 -10.30 31.29 -7.64
C TYR A 143 -11.00 32.64 -7.78
N PRO A 144 -10.47 33.74 -7.21
CA PRO A 144 -11.23 34.99 -7.11
C PRO A 144 -11.57 35.63 -8.44
N ASP A 145 -10.79 35.38 -9.49
CA ASP A 145 -10.97 35.98 -10.81
C ASP A 145 -12.11 35.32 -11.62
N THR A 146 -12.32 34.01 -11.38
CA THR A 146 -13.34 33.22 -12.10
C THR A 146 -14.54 32.87 -11.23
N HIS A 147 -14.47 33.11 -9.92
CA HIS A 147 -15.44 32.70 -8.90
C HIS A 147 -15.65 31.17 -8.79
N ASP A 148 -14.72 30.37 -9.33
CA ASP A 148 -14.77 28.93 -9.24
C ASP A 148 -14.34 28.44 -7.86
N ILE A 149 -14.93 27.32 -7.44
CA ILE A 149 -14.58 26.65 -6.20
C ILE A 149 -14.21 25.21 -6.52
N GLN A 150 -12.98 24.85 -6.20
CA GLN A 150 -12.51 23.48 -6.18
C GLN A 150 -12.59 22.94 -4.74
N ILE A 151 -13.04 21.69 -4.59
CA ILE A 151 -13.19 21.06 -3.28
C ILE A 151 -12.18 19.92 -3.16
N LEU A 152 -11.42 19.92 -2.06
CA LEU A 152 -10.59 18.79 -1.65
C LEU A 152 -11.25 18.12 -0.45
N SER A 153 -11.90 16.99 -0.68
CA SER A 153 -12.61 16.23 0.34
C SER A 153 -12.46 14.72 0.09
N ASN A 154 -12.76 13.89 1.07
CA ASN A 154 -12.73 12.43 0.90
C ASN A 154 -13.82 11.90 -0.06
N LYS A 155 -14.81 12.70 -0.39
CA LYS A 155 -15.83 12.40 -1.41
C LYS A 155 -15.28 12.56 -2.83
N GLU A 156 -14.47 13.60 -3.03
CA GLU A 156 -13.85 13.93 -4.31
C GLU A 156 -12.52 13.20 -4.51
N ASN A 157 -11.77 13.01 -3.42
CA ASN A 157 -10.48 12.32 -3.42
C ASN A 157 -10.39 11.36 -2.24
N ARG A 158 -10.38 10.05 -2.51
CA ARG A 158 -10.28 8.99 -1.47
C ARG A 158 -9.00 9.05 -0.65
N GLN A 159 -7.96 9.71 -1.15
CA GLN A 159 -6.70 9.90 -0.42
C GLN A 159 -6.79 11.04 0.60
N PHE A 160 -7.84 11.87 0.56
CA PHE A 160 -8.05 12.92 1.53
C PHE A 160 -8.61 12.29 2.83
N PRO A 161 -7.85 12.30 3.94
CA PRO A 161 -8.15 11.42 5.09
C PRO A 161 -9.44 11.78 5.82
N ALA A 162 -9.71 13.08 5.99
CA ALA A 162 -10.88 13.58 6.71
C ALA A 162 -11.40 14.90 6.16
N ASN A 163 -12.70 15.15 6.32
CA ASN A 163 -13.33 16.39 5.83
C ASN A 163 -13.35 17.53 6.87
N SER A 164 -13.04 17.29 8.14
CA SER A 164 -12.96 18.33 9.15
C SER A 164 -11.55 18.89 9.21
N VAL A 165 -11.35 20.04 8.61
CA VAL A 165 -10.07 20.76 8.49
C VAL A 165 -10.12 21.98 9.41
N THR A 166 -9.11 22.12 10.28
CA THR A 166 -9.07 23.18 11.31
C THR A 166 -8.16 24.34 10.97
N CYS A 167 -7.07 24.09 10.24
CA CYS A 167 -6.08 25.12 9.95
C CYS A 167 -5.33 24.83 8.66
N LEU A 168 -4.85 25.89 8.03
CA LEU A 168 -4.06 25.90 6.81
C LEU A 168 -2.80 26.74 7.05
N CYS A 169 -1.66 26.25 6.59
CA CYS A 169 -0.42 27.01 6.63
C CYS A 169 0.41 26.71 5.39
N HIS A 170 0.81 27.73 4.65
CA HIS A 170 1.67 27.54 3.51
C HIS A 170 3.11 27.97 3.80
N SER A 171 4.05 27.26 3.21
CA SER A 171 5.49 27.59 3.26
C SER A 171 6.12 27.21 1.92
N ASN A 172 6.65 28.20 1.22
CA ASN A 172 7.23 28.01 -0.11
C ASN A 172 6.23 27.32 -1.07
N ASN A 173 6.50 26.07 -1.42
CA ASN A 173 5.74 25.28 -2.38
C ASN A 173 4.77 24.29 -1.72
N HIS A 174 4.59 24.35 -0.42
CA HIS A 174 3.77 23.39 0.34
C HIS A 174 2.63 24.08 1.06
N MET A 175 1.46 23.45 1.01
CA MET A 175 0.32 23.75 1.85
C MET A 175 0.20 22.66 2.92
N TRP A 176 0.18 23.06 4.16
CA TRP A 176 -0.05 22.20 5.32
C TRP A 176 -1.49 22.32 5.76
N ILE A 177 -2.16 21.21 5.88
CA ILE A 177 -3.59 21.10 6.18
C ILE A 177 -3.74 20.35 7.49
N GLY A 178 -4.13 21.04 8.55
CA GLY A 178 -4.40 20.44 9.87
C GLY A 178 -5.82 19.88 9.91
N MET A 179 -5.96 18.61 10.30
CA MET A 179 -7.23 17.89 10.31
C MET A 179 -7.57 17.36 11.69
N VAL A 180 -8.86 17.31 12.00
CA VAL A 180 -9.33 16.74 13.27
C VAL A 180 -9.07 15.24 13.30
N ARG A 181 -8.29 14.78 14.29
CA ARG A 181 -7.96 13.37 14.58
C ARG A 181 -7.08 12.65 13.55
N GLU A 182 -6.79 13.26 12.38
CA GLU A 182 -5.97 12.64 11.31
C GLU A 182 -4.57 13.27 11.19
N GLY A 183 -4.27 14.26 12.02
CA GLY A 183 -2.98 14.95 12.04
C GLY A 183 -2.84 16.02 10.98
N VAL A 184 -1.70 16.06 10.28
CA VAL A 184 -1.37 17.09 9.31
C VAL A 184 -1.11 16.47 7.95
N LEU A 185 -1.81 16.92 6.93
CA LEU A 185 -1.57 16.58 5.53
C LEU A 185 -0.72 17.67 4.88
N GLY A 186 0.30 17.30 4.15
CA GLY A 186 1.04 18.20 3.27
C GLY A 186 0.54 18.08 1.83
N ALA A 187 0.23 19.19 1.20
CA ALA A 187 -0.05 19.28 -0.22
C ALA A 187 1.05 20.11 -0.90
N GLU A 188 1.57 19.61 -1.99
CA GLU A 188 2.53 20.32 -2.83
C GLU A 188 1.89 20.65 -4.17
N LYS A 189 2.24 21.78 -4.79
CA LYS A 189 1.83 22.06 -6.16
C LYS A 189 2.50 21.04 -7.07
N GLY A 190 1.69 20.09 -7.56
CA GLY A 190 2.19 18.87 -8.15
C GLY A 190 2.93 19.10 -9.46
N PHE A 191 4.17 18.67 -9.51
CA PHE A 191 4.86 18.36 -10.75
C PHE A 191 4.06 17.35 -11.60
N ILE A 192 3.33 16.45 -10.91
CA ILE A 192 2.42 15.46 -11.49
C ILE A 192 0.99 15.73 -10.99
N THR A 193 0.05 15.76 -11.92
CA THR A 193 -1.38 15.85 -11.62
C THR A 193 -2.12 14.74 -12.35
N THR A 194 -2.97 14.00 -11.64
CA THR A 194 -3.83 12.98 -12.25
C THR A 194 -5.27 13.50 -12.35
N TYR A 195 -5.80 13.59 -13.56
CA TYR A 195 -7.19 13.93 -13.84
C TYR A 195 -8.00 12.65 -14.04
N THR A 196 -8.97 12.43 -13.19
CA THR A 196 -9.90 11.30 -13.27
C THR A 196 -11.23 11.72 -13.89
N LYS A 197 -12.20 10.80 -13.91
CA LYS A 197 -13.57 11.15 -14.30
C LYS A 197 -14.15 12.17 -13.31
N ALA A 198 -14.72 13.25 -13.85
CA ALA A 198 -15.38 14.29 -13.06
C ALA A 198 -16.54 13.71 -12.24
N ALA A 199 -16.56 13.96 -10.93
CA ALA A 199 -17.58 13.45 -10.03
C ALA A 199 -18.86 14.32 -10.08
N GLN A 200 -18.72 15.63 -9.83
CA GLN A 200 -19.85 16.57 -9.80
C GLN A 200 -19.65 17.76 -10.74
N ASN A 201 -18.44 18.32 -10.81
CA ASN A 201 -18.13 19.43 -11.68
C ASN A 201 -17.50 18.92 -13.00
N PRO A 202 -18.19 18.98 -14.14
CA PRO A 202 -17.65 18.53 -15.42
C PRO A 202 -16.33 19.21 -15.82
N ALA A 203 -16.10 20.44 -15.38
CA ALA A 203 -14.88 21.16 -15.70
C ALA A 203 -13.64 20.69 -14.93
N SER A 204 -13.79 19.89 -13.87
CA SER A 204 -12.66 19.44 -13.03
C SER A 204 -11.97 18.17 -13.49
N GLY A 205 -12.52 17.44 -14.45
CA GLY A 205 -11.97 16.15 -14.89
C GLY A 205 -12.53 15.67 -16.22
N LEU A 206 -12.23 14.42 -16.53
CA LEU A 206 -12.66 13.76 -17.76
C LEU A 206 -14.14 13.36 -17.70
N SER A 207 -14.77 13.21 -18.85
CA SER A 207 -16.12 12.63 -19.00
C SER A 207 -16.13 11.12 -18.76
N ASP A 208 -15.01 10.44 -19.03
CA ASP A 208 -14.76 9.06 -18.69
C ASP A 208 -13.30 8.85 -18.25
N LYS A 209 -13.06 7.91 -17.36
CA LYS A 209 -11.76 7.69 -16.72
C LYS A 209 -10.66 7.19 -17.66
N CYS A 210 -11.01 6.60 -18.80
CA CYS A 210 -10.05 5.96 -19.70
C CYS A 210 -9.87 6.80 -20.99
N PRO A 211 -8.85 7.68 -21.08
CA PRO A 211 -8.46 8.32 -22.30
C PRO A 211 -7.84 7.30 -23.28
N LEU A 212 -8.24 7.36 -24.55
CA LEU A 212 -7.76 6.47 -25.60
C LEU A 212 -6.83 7.17 -26.60
N CYS A 213 -6.96 8.49 -26.76
CA CYS A 213 -6.08 9.29 -27.60
C CYS A 213 -5.98 10.73 -27.14
N LEU A 214 -4.87 11.37 -27.49
CA LEU A 214 -4.56 12.75 -27.18
C LEU A 214 -4.09 13.47 -28.45
N TRP A 215 -4.49 14.73 -28.59
CA TRP A 215 -3.99 15.62 -29.63
C TRP A 215 -3.97 17.06 -29.13
N GLU A 216 -2.87 17.78 -29.37
CA GLU A 216 -2.71 19.20 -29.03
C GLU A 216 -3.08 20.08 -30.22
N ASP A 217 -3.87 21.15 -30.00
CA ASP A 217 -4.17 22.12 -31.00
C ASP A 217 -3.20 23.33 -31.00
N LYS A 218 -3.38 24.23 -31.96
CA LYS A 218 -2.52 25.42 -32.11
C LYS A 218 -2.57 26.38 -30.91
N ASP A 219 -3.64 26.33 -30.15
CA ASP A 219 -3.84 27.16 -28.95
C ASP A 219 -3.27 26.47 -27.69
N GLY A 220 -2.64 25.32 -27.84
CA GLY A 220 -2.08 24.51 -26.74
C GLY A 220 -3.11 23.71 -25.94
N ARG A 221 -4.37 23.62 -26.43
CA ARG A 221 -5.41 22.83 -25.80
C ARG A 221 -5.25 21.36 -26.17
N ILE A 222 -5.49 20.50 -25.19
CA ILE A 222 -5.38 19.04 -25.37
C ILE A 222 -6.77 18.46 -25.62
N TRP A 223 -6.96 17.93 -26.82
CA TRP A 223 -8.15 17.20 -27.21
C TRP A 223 -8.00 15.73 -26.85
N ILE A 224 -9.00 15.18 -26.16
CA ILE A 224 -8.93 13.87 -25.53
C ILE A 224 -10.12 13.04 -26.00
N GLY A 225 -9.84 11.92 -26.60
CA GLY A 225 -10.84 10.89 -26.88
C GLY A 225 -10.86 9.86 -25.76
N THR A 226 -12.06 9.48 -25.31
CA THR A 226 -12.23 8.58 -24.17
C THR A 226 -13.01 7.31 -24.52
N ASP A 227 -12.99 6.31 -23.63
CA ASP A 227 -13.68 5.02 -23.78
C ASP A 227 -15.15 5.12 -23.34
N GLY A 228 -15.97 5.76 -24.18
CA GLY A 228 -17.40 5.95 -23.93
C GLY A 228 -17.80 7.33 -23.42
N GLY A 229 -16.90 8.17 -22.99
CA GLY A 229 -17.16 9.57 -22.62
C GLY A 229 -17.10 10.54 -23.81
N GLY A 230 -16.78 10.09 -25.02
CA GLY A 230 -16.68 10.90 -26.22
C GLY A 230 -15.43 11.79 -26.23
N ILE A 231 -15.59 13.02 -26.73
CA ILE A 231 -14.51 14.01 -26.87
C ILE A 231 -14.51 14.97 -25.68
N ASN A 232 -13.32 15.23 -25.15
CA ASN A 232 -13.05 16.25 -24.13
C ASN A 232 -12.00 17.22 -24.68
N CYS A 233 -12.04 18.46 -24.22
CA CYS A 233 -11.01 19.45 -24.46
C CYS A 233 -10.48 19.95 -23.11
N PHE A 234 -9.20 19.81 -22.88
CA PHE A 234 -8.53 20.32 -21.69
C PHE A 234 -7.73 21.56 -22.04
N ASP A 235 -7.93 22.63 -21.30
CA ASP A 235 -7.17 23.86 -21.39
C ASP A 235 -6.10 23.88 -20.29
N PRO A 236 -4.81 23.75 -20.63
CA PRO A 236 -3.74 23.72 -19.63
C PRO A 236 -3.53 25.02 -18.86
N GLN A 237 -3.98 26.17 -19.41
CA GLN A 237 -3.80 27.49 -18.78
C GLN A 237 -4.82 27.71 -17.67
N THR A 238 -6.06 27.30 -17.91
CA THR A 238 -7.16 27.42 -16.95
C THR A 238 -7.37 26.16 -16.13
N GLU A 239 -6.69 25.04 -16.49
CA GLU A 239 -6.83 23.71 -15.93
C GLU A 239 -8.27 23.16 -15.97
N ARG A 240 -9.03 23.55 -17.00
CA ARG A 240 -10.44 23.19 -17.15
C ARG A 240 -10.69 22.24 -18.30
N PHE A 241 -11.67 21.36 -18.07
CA PHE A 241 -12.19 20.47 -19.08
C PHE A 241 -13.49 21.04 -19.69
N THR A 242 -13.65 20.87 -20.99
CA THR A 242 -14.90 21.05 -21.70
C THR A 242 -15.33 19.70 -22.26
N HIS A 243 -16.53 19.26 -21.89
CA HIS A 243 -17.13 18.02 -22.38
C HIS A 243 -18.08 18.32 -23.54
N TYR A 244 -18.17 17.41 -24.48
CA TYR A 244 -19.08 17.50 -25.61
C TYR A 244 -20.15 16.41 -25.56
N PRO A 245 -21.32 16.68 -24.92
CA PRO A 245 -22.36 15.67 -24.68
C PRO A 245 -22.86 14.96 -25.91
N GLN A 246 -22.78 15.64 -27.08
CA GLN A 246 -23.19 15.09 -28.40
C GLN A 246 -22.39 13.81 -28.75
N THR A 247 -21.17 13.71 -28.24
CA THR A 247 -20.27 12.57 -28.48
C THR A 247 -20.30 11.52 -27.39
N LEU A 248 -21.14 11.68 -26.36
CA LEU A 248 -21.27 10.73 -25.27
C LEU A 248 -21.69 9.34 -25.78
N GLY A 249 -21.09 8.30 -25.23
CA GLY A 249 -21.25 6.91 -25.67
C GLY A 249 -20.27 6.48 -26.77
N GLU A 250 -19.55 7.43 -27.39
CA GLU A 250 -18.54 7.12 -28.41
C GLU A 250 -17.19 6.76 -27.79
N LYS A 251 -16.60 5.68 -28.31
CA LYS A 251 -15.23 5.29 -28.02
C LYS A 251 -14.28 5.94 -29.02
N ILE A 252 -13.70 7.07 -28.65
CA ILE A 252 -12.87 7.86 -29.55
C ILE A 252 -11.42 7.41 -29.46
N VAL A 253 -10.95 6.79 -30.54
CA VAL A 253 -9.63 6.15 -30.58
C VAL A 253 -8.55 6.99 -31.29
N SER A 254 -8.95 8.01 -32.03
CA SER A 254 -8.01 8.92 -32.69
C SER A 254 -8.67 10.25 -33.04
N ILE A 255 -7.90 11.32 -32.89
CA ILE A 255 -8.33 12.70 -33.22
C ILE A 255 -7.20 13.36 -34.03
N CYS A 256 -7.55 14.10 -35.08
CA CYS A 256 -6.60 14.96 -35.78
C CYS A 256 -7.29 16.21 -36.34
N PRO A 257 -6.56 17.28 -36.69
CA PRO A 257 -7.16 18.48 -37.27
C PRO A 257 -7.64 18.24 -38.72
N LEU A 258 -8.78 18.78 -39.04
CA LEU A 258 -9.27 18.89 -40.44
C LEU A 258 -9.17 20.32 -40.94
N SER A 259 -9.52 21.27 -40.08
CA SER A 259 -9.42 22.71 -40.34
C SER A 259 -9.20 23.46 -38.99
N GLU A 260 -9.19 24.77 -39.03
CA GLU A 260 -9.09 25.55 -37.78
C GLU A 260 -10.29 25.35 -36.84
N THR A 261 -11.47 25.11 -37.40
CA THR A 261 -12.72 24.94 -36.66
C THR A 261 -13.20 23.51 -36.54
N GLU A 262 -12.62 22.57 -37.29
CA GLU A 262 -13.07 21.18 -37.36
C GLU A 262 -11.95 20.19 -37.07
N LEU A 263 -12.31 19.10 -36.38
CA LEU A 263 -11.51 17.92 -36.19
C LEU A 263 -12.08 16.74 -36.98
N LEU A 264 -11.22 15.80 -37.32
CA LEU A 264 -11.63 14.43 -37.62
C LEU A 264 -11.43 13.60 -36.35
N ALA A 265 -12.44 12.85 -36.04
CA ALA A 265 -12.37 11.87 -34.94
C ALA A 265 -12.78 10.50 -35.46
N SER A 266 -12.09 9.47 -34.94
CA SER A 266 -12.42 8.09 -35.23
C SER A 266 -13.05 7.44 -34.02
N SER A 267 -14.27 6.91 -34.19
CA SER A 267 -14.95 6.09 -33.19
C SER A 267 -14.77 4.62 -33.50
N PHE A 268 -14.59 3.80 -32.49
CA PHE A 268 -14.48 2.35 -32.61
C PHE A 268 -15.71 1.72 -33.29
N SER A 269 -16.91 2.26 -33.05
CA SER A 269 -18.18 1.70 -33.51
C SER A 269 -18.78 2.38 -34.73
N LYS A 270 -18.51 3.69 -34.93
CA LYS A 270 -19.19 4.51 -35.96
C LYS A 270 -18.28 4.97 -37.10
N GLY A 271 -17.00 4.59 -37.07
CA GLY A 271 -16.03 5.01 -38.08
C GLY A 271 -15.56 6.46 -37.87
N ILE A 272 -15.30 7.14 -38.98
CA ILE A 272 -14.72 8.50 -38.95
C ILE A 272 -15.84 9.54 -39.05
N PHE A 273 -15.70 10.64 -38.29
CA PHE A 273 -16.63 11.76 -38.37
C PHE A 273 -15.89 13.11 -38.25
N ARG A 274 -16.52 14.15 -38.86
CA ARG A 274 -16.15 15.54 -38.66
C ARG A 274 -16.76 16.05 -37.38
N PHE A 275 -15.99 16.76 -36.59
CA PHE A 275 -16.42 17.34 -35.33
C PHE A 275 -16.11 18.83 -35.32
N ASN A 276 -17.12 19.68 -35.07
CA ASN A 276 -16.95 21.12 -34.95
C ASN A 276 -16.56 21.51 -33.53
N LYS A 277 -15.39 22.12 -33.38
CA LYS A 277 -14.81 22.50 -32.07
C LYS A 277 -15.67 23.48 -31.27
N LYS A 278 -16.42 24.39 -31.96
CA LYS A 278 -17.23 25.42 -31.30
C LYS A 278 -18.64 24.95 -30.93
N THR A 279 -19.28 24.21 -31.82
CA THR A 279 -20.67 23.78 -31.62
C THR A 279 -20.80 22.40 -30.98
N GLY A 280 -19.74 21.60 -31.03
CA GLY A 280 -19.76 20.18 -30.57
C GLY A 280 -20.52 19.26 -31.54
N ASN A 281 -21.06 19.79 -32.63
CA ASN A 281 -21.78 18.98 -33.61
C ASN A 281 -20.83 18.11 -34.39
N TYR A 282 -21.25 16.88 -34.68
CA TYR A 282 -20.46 15.96 -35.48
C TYR A 282 -21.29 15.29 -36.58
N GLN A 283 -20.65 15.02 -37.70
CA GLN A 283 -21.23 14.37 -38.86
C GLN A 283 -20.30 13.29 -39.37
N ARG A 284 -20.90 12.22 -39.94
CA ARG A 284 -20.11 11.14 -40.57
C ARG A 284 -19.24 11.71 -41.68
N PHE A 285 -17.99 11.36 -41.69
CA PHE A 285 -17.05 11.67 -42.75
C PHE A 285 -16.96 10.48 -43.71
N SER A 286 -17.54 10.64 -44.91
CA SER A 286 -17.50 9.59 -45.93
C SER A 286 -16.29 9.76 -46.81
N LEU A 287 -15.59 8.67 -47.05
CA LEU A 287 -14.46 8.62 -47.97
C LEU A 287 -14.97 8.57 -49.44
N PRO A 288 -14.18 9.09 -50.41
CA PRO A 288 -14.53 9.02 -51.83
C PRO A 288 -14.69 7.59 -52.36
N ASP A 289 -13.98 6.62 -51.77
CA ASP A 289 -14.00 5.21 -52.09
C ASP A 289 -14.71 4.41 -51.00
N LYS A 290 -15.89 3.84 -51.33
CA LYS A 290 -16.70 3.03 -50.43
C LYS A 290 -16.04 1.70 -50.05
N ASP A 291 -15.24 1.11 -50.91
CA ASP A 291 -14.52 -0.12 -50.62
C ASP A 291 -13.38 0.11 -49.64
N ALA A 292 -12.70 1.24 -49.74
CA ALA A 292 -11.71 1.68 -48.78
C ALA A 292 -12.36 1.99 -47.45
N GLU A 293 -13.51 2.68 -47.42
CA GLU A 293 -14.27 2.95 -46.20
C GLU A 293 -14.69 1.65 -45.51
N ALA A 294 -15.18 0.68 -46.25
CA ALA A 294 -15.55 -0.64 -45.75
C ALA A 294 -14.35 -1.41 -45.17
N LYS A 295 -13.20 -1.37 -45.83
CA LYS A 295 -11.96 -1.98 -45.32
C LYS A 295 -11.45 -1.35 -44.03
N LEU A 296 -11.54 -0.03 -43.92
CA LEU A 296 -11.18 0.72 -42.70
C LEU A 296 -12.19 0.51 -41.56
N ALA A 297 -13.47 0.36 -41.89
CA ALA A 297 -14.54 0.19 -40.90
C ALA A 297 -14.71 -1.24 -40.40
N SER A 298 -13.85 -2.18 -40.80
CA SER A 298 -13.98 -3.57 -40.39
C SER A 298 -13.74 -3.72 -38.86
N SER A 299 -14.56 -4.55 -38.22
CA SER A 299 -14.68 -4.66 -36.76
C SER A 299 -13.45 -5.21 -36.00
N SER A 300 -12.36 -5.55 -36.70
CA SER A 300 -11.18 -6.16 -36.09
C SER A 300 -10.12 -5.17 -35.58
N ALA A 301 -10.10 -3.95 -36.09
CA ALA A 301 -9.18 -2.90 -35.67
C ALA A 301 -9.78 -1.50 -35.87
N PRO A 302 -9.68 -0.61 -34.89
CA PRO A 302 -10.14 0.78 -35.05
C PRO A 302 -9.28 1.51 -36.07
N THR A 303 -9.91 2.40 -36.85
CA THR A 303 -9.20 3.28 -37.78
C THR A 303 -8.49 4.36 -37.00
N ASN A 304 -7.19 4.46 -37.13
CA ASN A 304 -6.40 5.57 -36.62
C ASN A 304 -6.28 6.65 -37.70
N ILE A 305 -6.26 7.90 -37.28
CA ILE A 305 -6.15 9.06 -38.16
C ILE A 305 -5.00 9.96 -37.71
N ARG A 306 -4.26 10.50 -38.64
CA ARG A 306 -3.15 11.41 -38.39
C ARG A 306 -2.97 12.37 -39.55
N VAL A 307 -2.54 13.60 -39.29
CA VAL A 307 -2.08 14.54 -40.30
C VAL A 307 -0.56 14.44 -40.42
N ASN A 308 -0.06 14.27 -41.63
CA ASN A 308 1.37 14.29 -41.92
C ASN A 308 1.91 15.71 -42.16
N ASP A 309 3.23 15.82 -42.32
CA ASP A 309 3.90 17.13 -42.57
C ASP A 309 3.49 17.85 -43.84
N ARG A 310 2.71 17.21 -44.73
CA ARG A 310 2.17 17.79 -45.98
C ARG A 310 0.70 18.17 -45.88
N ASN A 311 0.13 18.16 -44.67
CA ASN A 311 -1.31 18.34 -44.44
C ASN A 311 -2.20 17.28 -45.11
N GLU A 312 -1.66 16.11 -45.44
CA GLU A 312 -2.43 14.97 -45.90
C GLU A 312 -2.87 14.12 -44.69
N ILE A 313 -4.06 13.52 -44.75
CA ILE A 313 -4.62 12.69 -43.68
C ILE A 313 -4.28 11.25 -43.94
N GLU A 314 -3.53 10.65 -43.04
CA GLU A 314 -3.21 9.24 -43.03
C GLU A 314 -4.27 8.48 -42.22
N LEU A 315 -4.90 7.50 -42.88
CA LEU A 315 -5.94 6.63 -42.36
C LEU A 315 -5.39 5.22 -42.28
N TYR A 316 -5.26 4.67 -41.07
CA TYR A 316 -4.62 3.36 -40.88
C TYR A 316 -5.34 2.50 -39.85
N GLY A 317 -5.51 1.26 -40.18
CA GLY A 317 -6.19 0.23 -39.42
C GLY A 317 -5.95 -1.11 -40.06
N ASN A 318 -6.99 -1.75 -40.63
CA ASN A 318 -6.86 -2.96 -41.45
C ASN A 318 -6.33 -2.67 -42.84
N ALA A 319 -6.35 -1.42 -43.25
CA ALA A 319 -5.78 -0.93 -44.49
C ALA A 319 -5.12 0.43 -44.23
N PHE A 320 -4.26 0.88 -45.13
CA PHE A 320 -3.57 2.16 -44.99
C PHE A 320 -3.82 3.00 -46.23
N TYR A 321 -4.38 4.21 -46.00
CA TYR A 321 -4.68 5.16 -47.05
C TYR A 321 -4.15 6.53 -46.66
N ARG A 322 -3.83 7.32 -47.70
CA ARG A 322 -3.55 8.72 -47.59
C ARG A 322 -4.65 9.51 -48.26
N TYR A 323 -5.36 10.35 -47.55
CA TYR A 323 -6.39 11.22 -48.05
C TYR A 323 -5.84 12.63 -48.19
N ILE A 324 -6.01 13.22 -49.38
CA ILE A 324 -5.59 14.59 -49.71
C ILE A 324 -6.84 15.49 -49.68
N PRO A 325 -7.05 16.34 -48.66
CA PRO A 325 -8.28 17.12 -48.51
C PRO A 325 -8.58 18.04 -49.69
N GLY A 326 -7.56 18.68 -50.27
CA GLY A 326 -7.73 19.64 -51.38
C GLY A 326 -8.22 19.02 -52.69
N SER A 327 -7.79 17.83 -53.02
CA SER A 327 -8.19 17.11 -54.23
C SER A 327 -9.23 16.02 -53.98
N GLN A 328 -9.56 15.75 -52.72
CA GLN A 328 -10.41 14.63 -52.31
C GLN A 328 -9.92 13.24 -52.77
N GLN A 329 -8.62 13.14 -53.07
CA GLN A 329 -8.04 11.87 -53.56
C GLN A 329 -7.71 10.96 -52.33
N LEU A 330 -7.96 9.67 -52.54
CA LEU A 330 -7.58 8.62 -51.61
C LEU A 330 -6.53 7.74 -52.24
N ILE A 331 -5.34 7.74 -51.71
CA ILE A 331 -4.19 6.99 -52.24
C ILE A 331 -3.92 5.80 -51.33
N PRO A 332 -4.01 4.55 -51.83
CA PRO A 332 -3.63 3.39 -51.04
C PRO A 332 -2.11 3.36 -50.81
N ILE A 333 -1.67 3.01 -49.61
CA ILE A 333 -0.27 2.81 -49.29
C ILE A 333 -0.03 1.32 -49.10
N HIS A 334 1.01 0.81 -49.77
CA HIS A 334 1.32 -0.61 -49.82
C HIS A 334 2.40 -0.97 -48.79
N PHE A 335 2.39 -2.24 -48.40
CA PHE A 335 3.37 -2.82 -47.50
C PHE A 335 4.04 -4.00 -48.18
N LYS A 336 5.34 -4.03 -48.11
CA LYS A 336 6.13 -5.12 -48.68
C LYS A 336 5.84 -6.41 -47.88
N ASN A 337 5.21 -7.37 -48.57
CA ASN A 337 5.04 -8.77 -48.12
C ASN A 337 4.13 -9.06 -46.92
N LYS A 338 3.09 -8.25 -46.57
CA LYS A 338 2.18 -8.65 -45.47
C LYS A 338 0.74 -8.22 -45.66
N GLN A 339 -0.18 -9.17 -45.34
CA GLN A 339 -1.54 -8.80 -44.92
C GLN A 339 -1.49 -8.17 -43.55
N LEU A 340 -2.11 -6.99 -43.39
CA LEU A 340 -2.23 -6.27 -42.15
C LEU A 340 -3.14 -7.06 -41.21
N GLN A 341 -2.61 -7.55 -40.10
CA GLN A 341 -3.35 -8.37 -39.14
C GLN A 341 -3.70 -7.61 -37.85
N TYR A 342 -3.05 -6.45 -37.59
CA TYR A 342 -3.17 -5.75 -36.32
C TYR A 342 -3.29 -4.23 -36.49
N SER A 343 -3.81 -3.56 -35.45
CA SER A 343 -3.84 -2.10 -35.40
C SER A 343 -2.43 -1.51 -35.35
N TRP A 344 -2.20 -0.50 -36.17
CA TRP A 344 -0.91 0.18 -36.27
C TRP A 344 -0.89 1.39 -35.34
N ILE A 345 0.27 1.66 -34.75
CA ILE A 345 0.51 2.81 -33.88
C ILE A 345 1.67 3.61 -34.45
N TYR A 346 1.43 4.91 -34.64
CA TYR A 346 2.49 5.85 -34.97
C TYR A 346 3.39 6.10 -33.76
N ILE A 347 4.71 6.02 -33.93
CA ILE A 347 5.70 6.13 -32.85
C ILE A 347 6.62 7.35 -32.98
N GLY A 348 6.51 8.09 -34.07
CA GLY A 348 7.34 9.26 -34.29
C GLY A 348 7.95 9.32 -35.67
N LYS A 349 8.87 10.27 -35.87
CA LYS A 349 9.64 10.42 -37.12
C LYS A 349 11.12 10.57 -36.79
N TYR A 350 11.95 10.01 -37.66
CA TYR A 350 13.39 10.27 -37.65
C TYR A 350 13.80 10.82 -39.02
N ARG A 351 14.50 11.97 -39.03
CA ARG A 351 14.70 12.81 -40.22
C ARG A 351 13.34 13.19 -40.81
N THR A 352 12.98 12.71 -42.01
CA THR A 352 11.66 12.96 -42.66
C THR A 352 10.77 11.73 -42.76
N TYR A 353 11.23 10.61 -42.21
CA TYR A 353 10.51 9.32 -42.36
C TYR A 353 9.68 9.03 -41.12
N PRO A 354 8.35 8.77 -41.28
CA PRO A 354 7.50 8.30 -40.22
C PRO A 354 7.75 6.83 -39.91
N PHE A 355 7.61 6.48 -38.62
CA PHE A 355 7.74 5.15 -38.09
C PHE A 355 6.43 4.71 -37.47
N PHE A 356 6.11 3.44 -37.63
CA PHE A 356 4.94 2.78 -37.06
C PHE A 356 5.35 1.44 -36.49
N HIS A 357 4.56 0.95 -35.56
CA HIS A 357 4.66 -0.43 -35.11
C HIS A 357 3.29 -1.14 -35.11
N ASP A 358 3.30 -2.43 -35.33
CA ASP A 358 2.23 -3.34 -34.92
C ASP A 358 2.69 -4.10 -33.65
N ARG A 359 1.96 -5.16 -33.26
CA ARG A 359 2.34 -5.97 -32.10
C ARG A 359 3.72 -6.65 -32.22
N ASN A 360 4.24 -6.83 -33.41
CA ASN A 360 5.39 -7.70 -33.65
C ASN A 360 6.50 -7.06 -34.47
N ASN A 361 6.26 -5.94 -35.12
CA ASN A 361 7.21 -5.34 -36.04
C ASN A 361 7.21 -3.82 -35.96
N VAL A 362 8.32 -3.21 -36.31
CA VAL A 362 8.45 -1.76 -36.52
C VAL A 362 8.66 -1.51 -38.02
N PHE A 363 8.01 -0.52 -38.54
CA PHE A 363 7.99 -0.18 -39.97
C PHE A 363 8.49 1.25 -40.19
N GLN A 364 9.27 1.44 -41.23
CA GLN A 364 9.74 2.71 -41.74
C GLN A 364 9.21 2.95 -43.14
N TYR A 365 8.73 4.17 -43.41
CA TYR A 365 8.32 4.54 -44.77
C TYR A 365 9.52 4.70 -45.69
N ASN A 366 9.52 4.01 -46.82
CA ASN A 366 10.47 4.17 -47.93
C ASN A 366 9.85 5.03 -49.01
N LYS A 367 10.34 6.28 -49.14
CA LYS A 367 9.78 7.27 -50.08
C LYS A 367 9.99 6.90 -51.56
N GLU A 368 11.09 6.23 -51.88
CA GLU A 368 11.40 5.87 -53.26
C GLU A 368 10.48 4.79 -53.81
N LYS A 369 10.08 3.85 -52.95
CA LYS A 369 9.22 2.73 -53.30
C LYS A 369 7.74 3.01 -52.97
N ASN A 370 7.43 4.12 -52.29
CA ASN A 370 6.10 4.42 -51.75
C ASN A 370 5.50 3.27 -50.93
N GLU A 371 6.32 2.63 -50.13
CA GLU A 371 5.92 1.48 -49.32
C GLU A 371 6.54 1.55 -47.92
N TYR A 372 5.93 0.84 -46.94
CA TYR A 372 6.53 0.63 -45.63
C TYR A 372 7.37 -0.65 -45.65
N GLU A 373 8.60 -0.53 -45.15
CA GLU A 373 9.54 -1.63 -45.00
C GLU A 373 9.69 -1.98 -43.51
N THR A 374 9.76 -3.28 -43.21
CA THR A 374 10.00 -3.72 -41.83
C THR A 374 11.44 -3.49 -41.46
N ILE A 375 11.68 -2.82 -40.35
CA ILE A 375 13.02 -2.79 -39.71
C ILE A 375 13.28 -4.18 -39.12
N ALA A 376 14.48 -4.70 -39.29
CA ALA A 376 14.85 -6.00 -38.76
C ALA A 376 14.78 -6.01 -37.23
N TYR A 377 13.78 -6.67 -36.70
CA TYR A 377 13.53 -6.88 -35.29
C TYR A 377 13.31 -8.39 -35.07
N GLU A 378 13.90 -8.94 -34.02
CA GLU A 378 13.80 -10.41 -33.79
C GLU A 378 12.38 -10.79 -33.37
N LYS A 379 11.83 -11.75 -34.05
CA LYS A 379 10.41 -12.10 -34.18
C LYS A 379 9.68 -12.65 -32.95
N ASN A 380 10.28 -12.69 -31.76
CA ASN A 380 9.73 -13.50 -30.67
C ASN A 380 9.07 -12.74 -29.54
N ASN A 381 9.14 -11.41 -29.51
CA ASN A 381 8.57 -10.60 -28.41
C ASN A 381 7.46 -9.67 -28.93
N GLN A 382 6.38 -9.56 -28.15
CA GLN A 382 5.30 -8.61 -28.41
C GLN A 382 5.77 -7.19 -28.08
N ILE A 383 5.54 -6.24 -28.99
CA ILE A 383 5.75 -4.81 -28.74
C ILE A 383 4.53 -4.27 -27.98
N LEU A 384 4.74 -3.76 -26.79
CA LEU A 384 3.71 -3.13 -25.97
C LEU A 384 3.61 -1.63 -26.26
N ALA A 385 4.75 -0.95 -26.37
CA ALA A 385 4.86 0.46 -26.72
C ALA A 385 6.19 0.71 -27.44
N ALA A 386 6.25 1.73 -28.27
CA ALA A 386 7.50 2.15 -28.90
C ALA A 386 7.50 3.67 -29.14
N SER A 387 8.69 4.26 -29.19
CA SER A 387 8.92 5.67 -29.56
C SER A 387 10.30 5.81 -30.16
N ILE A 388 10.50 6.89 -30.92
CA ILE A 388 11.78 7.20 -31.57
C ILE A 388 12.21 8.62 -31.24
N ASP A 389 13.50 8.80 -30.87
CA ASP A 389 14.05 10.11 -30.58
C ASP A 389 14.59 10.81 -31.83
N SER A 390 14.94 12.09 -31.67
CA SER A 390 15.52 12.92 -32.72
C SER A 390 16.88 12.45 -33.20
N LEU A 391 17.60 11.63 -32.43
CA LEU A 391 18.90 11.07 -32.74
C LEU A 391 18.80 9.74 -33.51
N GLY A 392 17.58 9.21 -33.69
CA GLY A 392 17.31 7.96 -34.37
C GLY A 392 17.50 6.75 -33.46
N THR A 393 17.36 6.92 -32.17
CA THR A 393 17.25 5.79 -31.26
C THR A 393 15.79 5.38 -31.11
N LEU A 394 15.49 4.17 -31.50
CA LEU A 394 14.22 3.52 -31.36
C LEU A 394 14.15 2.81 -29.99
N TRP A 395 13.15 3.16 -29.20
CA TRP A 395 12.87 2.59 -27.90
C TRP A 395 11.66 1.67 -28.02
N ILE A 396 11.80 0.43 -27.59
CA ILE A 396 10.76 -0.62 -27.70
C ILE A 396 10.52 -1.21 -26.33
N ALA A 397 9.31 -1.11 -25.84
CA ALA A 397 8.86 -1.79 -24.63
C ALA A 397 8.27 -3.15 -24.97
N GLU A 398 8.74 -4.17 -24.29
CA GLU A 398 8.40 -5.58 -24.42
C GLU A 398 7.98 -6.14 -23.05
N PRO A 399 7.30 -7.30 -22.96
CA PRO A 399 6.96 -7.92 -21.69
C PRO A 399 8.15 -8.15 -20.74
N ASN A 400 9.35 -8.30 -21.32
CA ASN A 400 10.58 -8.61 -20.57
C ASN A 400 11.48 -7.38 -20.30
N GLY A 401 11.02 -6.16 -20.61
CA GLY A 401 11.77 -4.92 -20.42
C GLY A 401 11.75 -3.99 -21.62
N VAL A 402 12.72 -3.10 -21.69
CA VAL A 402 12.84 -2.11 -22.76
C VAL A 402 14.13 -2.33 -23.53
N THR A 403 14.03 -2.35 -24.86
CA THR A 403 15.17 -2.45 -25.78
C THR A 403 15.35 -1.12 -26.53
N ARG A 404 16.58 -0.60 -26.60
CA ARG A 404 16.93 0.54 -27.43
C ARG A 404 17.71 0.08 -28.66
N ILE A 405 17.34 0.62 -29.82
CA ILE A 405 17.98 0.33 -31.11
C ILE A 405 18.42 1.64 -31.72
N HIS A 406 19.72 1.82 -31.90
CA HIS A 406 20.27 2.98 -32.57
C HIS A 406 20.29 2.73 -34.09
N LEU A 407 19.34 3.29 -34.82
CA LEU A 407 19.13 3.04 -36.22
C LEU A 407 20.36 3.28 -37.10
N PRO A 408 21.14 4.38 -36.91
CA PRO A 408 22.34 4.62 -37.74
C PRO A 408 23.39 3.51 -37.65
N SER A 409 23.53 2.87 -36.51
CA SER A 409 24.54 1.82 -36.26
C SER A 409 23.93 0.42 -36.10
N ASN A 410 22.63 0.29 -36.11
CA ASN A 410 21.88 -0.94 -35.83
C ASN A 410 22.32 -1.66 -34.53
N ARG A 411 22.79 -0.87 -33.55
CA ARG A 411 23.22 -1.37 -32.24
C ARG A 411 22.00 -1.54 -31.35
N LYS A 412 21.80 -2.77 -30.83
CA LYS A 412 20.72 -3.12 -29.93
C LYS A 412 21.27 -3.26 -28.52
N GLU A 413 20.58 -2.64 -27.55
CA GLU A 413 20.97 -2.69 -26.15
C GLU A 413 19.70 -2.82 -25.27
N PRO A 414 19.66 -3.80 -24.37
CA PRO A 414 18.58 -3.88 -23.39
C PRO A 414 18.78 -2.78 -22.31
N LEU A 415 17.69 -2.16 -21.89
CA LEU A 415 17.66 -1.24 -20.77
C LEU A 415 17.17 -1.98 -19.53
N LYS A 416 18.02 -2.07 -18.52
CA LYS A 416 17.65 -2.68 -17.24
C LYS A 416 16.87 -1.68 -16.41
N LEU A 417 15.61 -2.01 -16.08
CA LEU A 417 14.78 -1.21 -15.18
C LEU A 417 15.23 -1.38 -13.72
N PRO A 418 15.04 -0.36 -12.88
CA PRO A 418 15.46 -0.39 -11.47
C PRO A 418 14.83 -1.55 -10.68
N ASP A 419 13.53 -1.81 -10.86
CA ASP A 419 12.79 -2.86 -10.13
C ASP A 419 12.80 -4.22 -10.83
N GLY A 420 13.43 -4.32 -11.99
CA GLY A 420 13.80 -5.57 -12.65
C GLY A 420 12.66 -6.36 -13.34
N ASN A 421 11.40 -6.18 -12.96
CA ASN A 421 10.26 -6.97 -13.44
C ASN A 421 9.07 -6.14 -13.94
N ASP A 422 9.17 -4.82 -13.99
CA ASP A 422 8.05 -3.98 -14.41
C ASP A 422 7.83 -4.04 -15.92
N VAL A 423 6.57 -4.20 -16.30
CA VAL A 423 6.14 -4.20 -17.69
C VAL A 423 5.80 -2.77 -18.12
N ILE A 424 6.54 -2.24 -19.08
CA ILE A 424 6.28 -0.92 -19.64
C ILE A 424 5.20 -1.02 -20.72
N THR A 425 4.10 -0.30 -20.51
CA THR A 425 2.95 -0.31 -21.44
C THR A 425 2.78 1.01 -22.18
N SER A 426 3.43 2.09 -21.71
CA SER A 426 3.39 3.40 -22.37
C SER A 426 4.80 3.98 -22.45
N LEU A 427 5.12 4.65 -23.58
CA LEU A 427 6.44 5.21 -23.81
C LEU A 427 6.38 6.48 -24.65
N VAL A 428 6.97 7.58 -24.14
CA VAL A 428 7.07 8.84 -24.87
C VAL A 428 8.42 9.53 -24.56
N ILE A 429 8.95 10.28 -25.53
CA ILE A 429 10.24 10.96 -25.40
C ILE A 429 9.99 12.45 -25.45
N ASP A 430 10.50 13.18 -24.47
CA ASP A 430 10.33 14.62 -24.41
C ASP A 430 11.38 15.39 -25.26
N HIS A 431 11.22 16.71 -25.32
CA HIS A 431 12.09 17.58 -26.10
C HIS A 431 13.55 17.62 -25.60
N GLU A 432 13.80 17.22 -24.36
CA GLU A 432 15.14 17.10 -23.76
C GLU A 432 15.78 15.72 -23.97
N GLY A 433 15.06 14.80 -24.63
CA GLY A 433 15.50 13.43 -24.85
C GLY A 433 15.31 12.51 -23.64
N ILE A 434 14.56 12.94 -22.63
CA ILE A 434 14.20 12.06 -21.49
C ILE A 434 13.12 11.09 -21.96
N VAL A 435 13.30 9.83 -21.65
CA VAL A 435 12.35 8.75 -21.99
C VAL A 435 11.42 8.52 -20.80
N TRP A 436 10.15 8.80 -21.02
CA TRP A 436 9.09 8.61 -20.03
C TRP A 436 8.38 7.30 -20.31
N MET A 437 8.37 6.43 -19.32
CA MET A 437 7.87 5.05 -19.44
C MET A 437 6.83 4.80 -18.35
N GLY A 438 5.61 4.44 -18.75
CA GLY A 438 4.51 4.11 -17.86
C GLY A 438 4.40 2.61 -17.63
N SER A 439 4.29 2.24 -16.36
CA SER A 439 3.98 0.91 -15.86
C SER A 439 2.75 1.00 -14.93
N LEU A 440 2.35 -0.09 -14.28
CA LEU A 440 1.21 -0.11 -13.36
C LEU A 440 1.44 0.83 -12.16
N GLY A 441 0.79 2.00 -12.16
CA GLY A 441 0.90 3.01 -11.10
C GLY A 441 2.27 3.67 -10.94
N ILE A 442 3.18 3.48 -11.90
CA ILE A 442 4.56 3.99 -11.85
C ILE A 442 4.91 4.66 -13.19
N ILE A 443 5.62 5.77 -13.10
CA ILE A 443 6.25 6.40 -14.27
C ILE A 443 7.75 6.48 -14.04
N TYR A 444 8.52 5.95 -14.97
CA TYR A 444 9.97 6.07 -15.03
C TYR A 444 10.36 7.18 -15.98
N ALA A 445 11.15 8.13 -15.52
CA ALA A 445 11.81 9.12 -16.37
C ALA A 445 13.30 8.74 -16.50
N TYR A 446 13.70 8.27 -17.67
CA TYR A 446 15.06 7.84 -17.93
C TYR A 446 15.83 8.88 -18.73
N ASN A 447 16.96 9.33 -18.20
CA ASN A 447 17.88 10.22 -18.91
C ASN A 447 19.00 9.39 -19.59
N PRO A 448 18.99 9.24 -20.91
CA PRO A 448 20.00 8.43 -21.62
C PRO A 448 21.41 8.98 -21.49
N HIS A 449 21.58 10.33 -21.42
CA HIS A 449 22.89 10.98 -21.32
C HIS A 449 23.55 10.75 -19.96
N LYS A 450 22.75 10.72 -18.90
CA LYS A 450 23.24 10.51 -17.53
C LYS A 450 23.15 9.04 -17.11
N ASN A 451 22.55 8.19 -17.92
CA ASN A 451 22.21 6.78 -17.60
C ASN A 451 21.52 6.66 -16.24
N HIS A 452 20.47 7.47 -16.03
CA HIS A 452 19.86 7.67 -14.73
C HIS A 452 18.33 7.64 -14.81
N PHE A 453 17.67 6.97 -13.82
CA PHE A 453 16.23 6.92 -13.67
C PHE A 453 15.74 7.83 -12.55
N VAL A 454 14.60 8.46 -12.76
CA VAL A 454 13.75 9.01 -11.72
C VAL A 454 12.44 8.23 -11.73
N ILE A 455 11.96 7.85 -10.56
CA ILE A 455 10.75 7.03 -10.41
C ILE A 455 9.68 7.88 -9.75
N TYR A 456 8.51 7.93 -10.37
CA TYR A 456 7.32 8.60 -9.84
C TYR A 456 6.24 7.55 -9.58
N ASN A 457 5.52 7.69 -8.48
CA ASN A 457 4.50 6.73 -8.04
C ASN A 457 3.31 7.44 -7.36
N GLU A 458 2.52 6.70 -6.62
CA GLU A 458 1.34 7.21 -5.90
C GLU A 458 1.65 8.40 -4.98
N MET A 459 2.84 8.42 -4.36
CA MET A 459 3.27 9.52 -3.48
C MET A 459 3.55 10.81 -4.25
N ASP A 460 3.76 10.74 -5.55
CA ASP A 460 3.98 11.87 -6.44
C ASP A 460 2.68 12.33 -7.14
N GLY A 461 1.53 11.71 -6.80
CA GLY A 461 0.22 12.06 -7.36
C GLY A 461 -0.23 11.16 -8.51
N ILE A 462 0.44 10.04 -8.76
CA ILE A 462 0.01 9.04 -9.75
C ILE A 462 -0.95 8.08 -9.05
N LEU A 463 -2.21 8.09 -9.47
CA LEU A 463 -3.16 7.06 -9.02
C LEU A 463 -2.75 5.68 -9.59
N PRO A 464 -3.14 4.56 -8.94
CA PRO A 464 -3.00 3.24 -9.52
C PRO A 464 -3.65 3.20 -10.91
N ASN A 465 -2.84 3.23 -11.94
CA ASN A 465 -3.25 3.45 -13.32
C ASN A 465 -2.46 2.50 -14.23
N ASP A 466 -3.18 1.77 -15.08
CA ASP A 466 -2.56 0.95 -16.12
C ASP A 466 -2.42 1.80 -17.38
N PHE A 467 -1.20 2.28 -17.63
CA PHE A 467 -0.94 3.20 -18.73
C PHE A 467 -1.10 2.52 -20.09
N LEU A 468 -1.68 3.26 -21.03
CA LEU A 468 -1.93 2.77 -22.38
C LEU A 468 -0.85 3.31 -23.36
N ALA A 469 -0.50 2.52 -24.34
CA ALA A 469 0.55 2.85 -25.31
C ALA A 469 0.24 4.11 -26.13
N LYS A 470 -1.02 4.33 -26.47
CA LYS A 470 -1.42 5.36 -27.43
C LYS A 470 -1.71 6.74 -26.84
N PRO A 471 -2.41 6.89 -25.69
CA PRO A 471 -2.67 8.21 -25.13
C PRO A 471 -1.45 8.77 -24.38
N ALA A 472 -0.33 8.93 -25.09
CA ALA A 472 0.88 9.58 -24.61
C ALA A 472 1.26 10.74 -25.54
N LEU A 473 1.49 11.93 -24.98
CA LEU A 473 1.75 13.16 -25.71
C LEU A 473 2.76 14.03 -24.98
N VAL A 474 3.72 14.58 -25.70
CA VAL A 474 4.53 15.71 -25.27
C VAL A 474 3.97 16.96 -25.94
N ALA A 475 3.44 17.88 -25.14
CA ALA A 475 2.87 19.11 -25.62
C ALA A 475 3.94 20.14 -26.00
N SER A 476 3.55 21.14 -26.77
CA SER A 476 4.43 22.20 -27.26
C SER A 476 5.06 23.02 -26.14
N ASP A 477 4.35 23.15 -24.99
CA ASP A 477 4.83 23.79 -23.76
C ASP A 477 5.82 22.92 -22.95
N GLY A 478 6.10 21.72 -23.43
CA GLY A 478 6.96 20.72 -22.78
C GLY A 478 6.28 19.88 -21.73
N ASN A 479 5.01 20.10 -21.41
CA ASN A 479 4.24 19.22 -20.53
C ASN A 479 4.03 17.85 -21.17
N ILE A 480 3.95 16.82 -20.33
CA ILE A 480 3.76 15.45 -20.80
C ILE A 480 2.43 14.96 -20.28
N TYR A 481 1.68 14.32 -21.14
CA TYR A 481 0.38 13.72 -20.85
C TYR A 481 0.44 12.23 -21.11
N MET A 482 0.05 11.43 -20.14
CA MET A 482 -0.01 9.96 -20.25
C MET A 482 -1.36 9.45 -19.73
N GLY A 483 -2.10 8.81 -20.61
CA GLY A 483 -3.41 8.25 -20.26
C GLY A 483 -3.35 6.78 -19.89
N GLY A 484 -4.27 6.38 -19.03
CA GLY A 484 -4.41 4.99 -18.58
C GLY A 484 -5.86 4.65 -18.21
N SER A 485 -6.05 3.52 -17.58
CA SER A 485 -7.37 2.98 -17.22
C SER A 485 -8.14 3.81 -16.18
N GLU A 486 -7.44 4.61 -15.37
CA GLU A 486 -8.02 5.36 -14.25
C GLU A 486 -7.88 6.88 -14.39
N GLY A 487 -7.34 7.39 -15.50
CA GLY A 487 -7.24 8.82 -15.74
C GLY A 487 -6.12 9.23 -16.68
N LEU A 488 -5.96 10.55 -16.77
CA LEU A 488 -4.91 11.25 -17.49
C LEU A 488 -3.92 11.84 -16.52
N VAL A 489 -2.66 11.44 -16.62
CA VAL A 489 -1.56 12.02 -15.86
C VAL A 489 -0.95 13.15 -16.66
N ARG A 490 -0.83 14.34 -16.08
CA ARG A 490 -0.07 15.49 -16.58
C ARG A 490 1.21 15.63 -15.77
N ILE A 491 2.33 15.73 -16.44
CA ILE A 491 3.64 16.05 -15.86
C ILE A 491 3.96 17.48 -16.29
N ASN A 492 3.91 18.42 -15.35
CA ASN A 492 4.09 19.83 -15.59
C ASN A 492 5.58 20.22 -15.46
N LYS A 493 6.27 20.30 -16.59
CA LYS A 493 7.70 20.60 -16.61
C LYS A 493 8.06 22.01 -16.13
N ALA A 494 7.15 22.98 -16.23
CA ALA A 494 7.37 24.34 -15.71
C ALA A 494 7.48 24.36 -14.16
N LEU A 495 6.93 23.37 -13.50
CA LEU A 495 6.98 23.21 -12.04
C LEU A 495 8.18 22.35 -11.59
N LYS A 496 9.17 22.07 -12.45
CA LYS A 496 10.44 21.51 -11.96
C LYS A 496 10.86 22.32 -10.73
N PRO A 497 11.19 21.67 -9.60
CA PRO A 497 11.61 22.39 -8.41
C PRO A 497 12.69 23.40 -8.81
N ALA A 498 12.36 24.69 -8.66
CA ALA A 498 13.13 25.82 -9.19
C ALA A 498 14.51 25.99 -8.51
N SER A 499 14.79 25.23 -7.51
CA SER A 499 16.11 25.09 -6.87
C SER A 499 16.38 23.62 -6.63
N ALA A 500 17.63 23.21 -6.81
CA ALA A 500 18.07 21.93 -6.28
C ALA A 500 17.57 21.84 -4.83
N PRO A 501 16.81 20.80 -4.47
CA PRO A 501 16.36 20.66 -3.09
C PRO A 501 17.57 20.78 -2.17
N PRO A 502 17.39 21.35 -0.98
CA PRO A 502 18.51 21.50 -0.05
C PRO A 502 19.22 20.16 0.10
N PRO A 503 20.55 20.15 0.18
CA PRO A 503 21.30 18.91 0.21
C PRO A 503 20.78 18.04 1.34
N ILE A 504 20.51 16.79 0.99
CA ILE A 504 20.02 15.80 1.94
C ILE A 504 21.12 15.52 2.95
N THR A 505 20.78 15.60 4.21
CA THR A 505 21.61 15.13 5.31
C THR A 505 20.85 14.08 6.11
N LEU A 506 21.54 13.00 6.47
CA LEU A 506 20.98 11.93 7.30
C LEU A 506 21.66 11.99 8.67
N LYS A 507 20.86 12.20 9.71
CA LYS A 507 21.32 12.24 11.09
C LYS A 507 20.76 11.08 11.87
N LEU A 508 21.46 10.70 12.92
CA LEU A 508 20.96 9.77 13.92
C LEU A 508 19.86 10.46 14.74
N GLN A 509 18.67 9.89 14.76
CA GLN A 509 17.55 10.39 15.54
C GLN A 509 17.43 9.68 16.88
N GLU A 510 17.46 8.36 16.87
CA GLU A 510 17.23 7.55 18.05
C GLU A 510 18.00 6.23 17.96
N ILE A 511 18.47 5.77 19.10
CA ILE A 511 19.02 4.42 19.29
C ILE A 511 18.19 3.73 20.34
N ALA A 512 17.72 2.52 20.06
CA ALA A 512 17.11 1.66 21.04
C ALA A 512 17.90 0.35 21.16
N LEU A 513 18.36 0.06 22.36
CA LEU A 513 19.04 -1.19 22.70
C LEU A 513 18.09 -2.06 23.52
N ASN A 514 17.81 -3.27 23.04
CA ASN A 514 16.87 -4.21 23.68
C ASN A 514 15.47 -3.59 23.94
N GLY A 515 15.02 -2.71 23.03
CA GLY A 515 13.75 -2.04 23.14
C GLY A 515 13.75 -0.78 24.04
N THR A 516 14.87 -0.45 24.70
CA THR A 516 14.98 0.74 25.53
C THR A 516 15.74 1.83 24.78
N THR A 517 15.18 3.04 24.72
CA THR A 517 15.85 4.20 24.08
C THR A 517 17.08 4.60 24.88
N VAL A 518 18.20 4.75 24.17
CA VAL A 518 19.48 5.15 24.75
C VAL A 518 19.82 6.56 24.27
N HIS A 519 20.00 7.48 25.19
CA HIS A 519 20.51 8.81 24.89
C HIS A 519 22.03 8.73 24.67
N PHE A 520 22.46 8.97 23.45
CA PHE A 520 23.86 8.86 23.04
C PHE A 520 24.36 10.16 22.44
N ILE A 521 25.56 10.58 22.82
CA ILE A 521 26.23 11.74 22.23
C ILE A 521 27.06 11.27 21.02
N PRO A 522 26.81 11.76 19.80
CA PRO A 522 27.38 11.21 18.57
C PRO A 522 28.93 11.26 18.41
N ARG A 523 29.64 11.83 19.35
CA ARG A 523 31.12 12.02 19.30
C ARG A 523 31.95 10.89 19.91
N SER A 524 31.32 9.91 20.61
CA SER A 524 32.00 8.77 21.21
C SER A 524 31.67 7.46 20.50
N THR A 525 32.48 6.43 20.72
CA THR A 525 32.13 5.06 20.30
C THR A 525 31.23 4.46 21.36
N MET A 526 30.08 3.91 20.96
CA MET A 526 29.12 3.26 21.86
C MET A 526 29.58 1.86 22.17
N GLU A 527 29.65 1.48 23.44
CA GLU A 527 29.91 0.11 23.84
C GLU A 527 28.60 -0.65 24.02
N ILE A 528 28.51 -1.81 23.41
CA ILE A 528 27.33 -2.67 23.44
C ILE A 528 27.74 -4.03 24.02
N PRO A 529 26.99 -4.59 25.00
CA PRO A 529 27.29 -5.90 25.53
C PRO A 529 27.06 -6.99 24.47
N TYR A 530 27.85 -8.05 24.48
CA TYR A 530 27.81 -9.16 23.53
C TYR A 530 26.42 -9.85 23.49
N ASN A 531 25.67 -9.81 24.57
CA ASN A 531 24.37 -10.49 24.71
C ASN A 531 23.15 -9.59 24.39
N PHE A 532 23.36 -8.49 23.67
CA PHE A 532 22.21 -7.71 23.25
C PHE A 532 21.34 -8.51 22.28
N SER A 533 20.02 -8.35 22.39
CA SER A 533 19.05 -9.02 21.53
C SER A 533 18.74 -8.24 20.27
N SER A 534 18.67 -6.91 20.39
CA SER A 534 18.41 -6.02 19.26
C SER A 534 18.99 -4.63 19.46
N LEU A 535 19.53 -4.06 18.39
CA LEU A 535 19.94 -2.68 18.28
C LEU A 535 19.13 -2.04 17.13
N LYS A 536 18.21 -1.16 17.48
CA LYS A 536 17.42 -0.39 16.51
C LYS A 536 18.00 1.01 16.40
N ILE A 537 18.24 1.44 15.16
CA ILE A 537 18.76 2.76 14.84
C ILE A 537 17.78 3.46 13.93
N HIS A 538 17.31 4.62 14.36
CA HIS A 538 16.41 5.47 13.59
C HIS A 538 17.18 6.63 13.01
N THR A 539 16.98 6.91 11.70
CA THR A 539 17.61 8.02 11.01
C THR A 539 16.59 9.11 10.74
N GLN A 540 16.98 10.35 10.98
CA GLN A 540 16.23 11.52 10.59
C GLN A 540 16.80 12.09 9.28
N LEU A 541 15.89 12.34 8.34
CA LEU A 541 16.22 13.06 7.12
C LEU A 541 16.09 14.56 7.37
N GLU A 542 17.12 15.32 7.02
CA GLU A 542 17.06 16.77 6.98
C GLU A 542 17.36 17.23 5.54
N GLY A 543 16.57 18.16 5.04
CA GLY A 543 16.64 18.59 3.65
C GLY A 543 15.90 17.64 2.68
N GLY A 544 15.97 17.96 1.40
CA GLY A 544 15.21 17.23 0.37
C GLY A 544 13.71 17.52 0.42
N ASN A 545 12.94 16.88 -0.46
CA ASN A 545 11.48 16.89 -0.40
C ASN A 545 11.01 15.81 0.58
N VAL A 546 10.25 16.22 1.59
CA VAL A 546 9.76 15.36 2.67
C VAL A 546 8.75 14.32 2.16
N PHE A 547 8.10 14.58 1.04
CA PHE A 547 7.03 13.74 0.49
C PHE A 547 7.52 12.63 -0.46
N HIS A 548 8.79 12.63 -0.86
CA HIS A 548 9.32 11.55 -1.68
C HIS A 548 9.54 10.27 -0.87
N LYS A 549 8.95 9.18 -1.33
CA LYS A 549 9.26 7.84 -0.83
C LYS A 549 10.73 7.53 -1.15
N ARG A 550 11.52 7.40 -0.12
CA ARG A 550 12.95 7.18 -0.24
C ARG A 550 13.31 5.73 0.06
N ILE A 551 14.26 5.22 -0.68
CA ILE A 551 14.92 3.95 -0.36
C ILE A 551 16.17 4.31 0.42
N TYR A 552 16.33 3.67 1.57
CA TYR A 552 17.53 3.78 2.40
C TYR A 552 18.38 2.56 2.18
N ARG A 553 19.70 2.74 2.10
CA ARG A 553 20.60 1.60 2.14
C ARG A 553 21.63 1.78 3.26
N PHE A 554 21.67 0.77 4.10
CA PHE A 554 22.57 0.71 5.24
C PHE A 554 23.73 -0.22 4.94
N ARG A 555 24.91 0.15 5.41
CA ARG A 555 26.10 -0.70 5.38
C ARG A 555 26.74 -0.73 6.75
N ILE A 556 27.09 -1.91 7.21
CA ILE A 556 27.76 -2.15 8.47
C ILE A 556 29.19 -2.54 8.16
N LYS A 557 30.09 -1.55 8.24
CA LYS A 557 31.52 -1.81 8.07
C LYS A 557 32.01 -2.59 9.28
N GLY A 558 32.72 -3.68 9.05
CA GLY A 558 33.12 -4.67 10.06
C GLY A 558 32.31 -5.96 10.03
N LEU A 559 31.04 -5.95 9.57
CA LEU A 559 30.20 -7.14 9.47
C LEU A 559 30.01 -7.59 8.01
N ASN A 560 29.66 -6.66 7.11
CA ASN A 560 29.36 -6.97 5.72
C ASN A 560 29.80 -5.82 4.79
N THR A 561 30.20 -6.16 3.58
CA THR A 561 30.51 -5.19 2.53
C THR A 561 29.30 -4.81 1.70
N LYS A 562 28.22 -5.58 1.75
CA LYS A 562 26.98 -5.34 0.98
C LYS A 562 26.08 -4.32 1.68
N TYR A 563 25.32 -3.58 0.88
CA TYR A 563 24.27 -2.70 1.37
C TYR A 563 22.98 -3.50 1.62
N THR A 564 22.28 -3.14 2.70
CA THR A 564 20.92 -3.60 2.98
C THR A 564 19.96 -2.48 2.61
N GLU A 565 19.11 -2.70 1.63
CA GLU A 565 18.14 -1.72 1.17
C GLU A 565 16.79 -1.89 1.87
N THR A 566 16.17 -0.77 2.22
CA THR A 566 14.86 -0.72 2.91
C THR A 566 14.14 0.58 2.58
N SER A 567 12.82 0.54 2.55
CA SER A 567 11.97 1.73 2.44
C SER A 567 11.77 2.47 3.77
N ARG A 568 12.25 1.91 4.89
CA ARG A 568 12.08 2.48 6.22
C ARG A 568 13.35 3.19 6.70
N PRO A 569 13.23 4.34 7.41
CA PRO A 569 14.38 5.10 7.90
C PRO A 569 15.01 4.47 9.16
N HIS A 570 14.94 3.16 9.32
CA HIS A 570 15.53 2.48 10.47
C HIS A 570 16.18 1.17 10.08
N LEU A 571 17.24 0.83 10.82
CA LEU A 571 17.93 -0.45 10.76
C LEU A 571 17.75 -1.18 12.09
N VAL A 572 17.44 -2.45 12.02
CA VAL A 572 17.41 -3.33 13.19
C VAL A 572 18.51 -4.37 13.02
N LEU A 573 19.40 -4.42 14.00
CA LEU A 573 20.44 -5.42 14.08
C LEU A 573 20.13 -6.35 15.24
N HIS A 574 20.23 -7.62 14.98
CA HIS A 574 20.23 -8.65 16.02
C HIS A 574 21.68 -8.98 16.42
N THR A 575 21.85 -9.82 17.40
CA THR A 575 23.16 -10.20 17.96
C THR A 575 24.22 -10.42 16.88
N ILE A 576 25.34 -9.72 16.99
CA ILE A 576 26.51 -9.83 16.09
C ILE A 576 27.74 -10.16 16.92
N SER A 577 28.78 -10.63 16.26
CA SER A 577 30.04 -11.00 16.91
C SER A 577 30.70 -9.80 17.62
N PRO A 578 31.49 -10.03 18.66
CA PRO A 578 32.34 -8.98 19.26
C PRO A 578 33.29 -8.35 18.23
N GLY A 579 33.43 -7.02 18.29
CA GLY A 579 34.26 -6.29 17.35
C GLY A 579 33.84 -4.83 17.19
N ASP A 580 34.57 -4.10 16.35
CA ASP A 580 34.32 -2.69 16.05
C ASP A 580 33.49 -2.57 14.78
N TYR A 581 32.43 -1.80 14.87
CA TYR A 581 31.48 -1.63 13.78
C TYR A 581 31.20 -0.16 13.51
N LYS A 582 30.98 0.13 12.22
CA LYS A 582 30.56 1.45 11.77
C LYS A 582 29.34 1.32 10.87
N ILE A 583 28.26 1.96 11.25
CA ILE A 583 27.02 2.01 10.44
C ILE A 583 27.04 3.26 9.60
N THR A 584 26.88 3.07 8.30
CA THR A 584 26.73 4.13 7.33
C THR A 584 25.41 3.96 6.60
N VAL A 585 24.84 5.09 6.15
CA VAL A 585 23.57 5.13 5.45
C VAL A 585 23.65 6.04 4.25
N GLN A 586 22.91 5.71 3.22
CA GLN A 586 22.62 6.55 2.07
C GLN A 586 21.11 6.45 1.82
N CYS A 587 20.51 7.48 1.22
CA CYS A 587 19.14 7.41 0.72
C CYS A 587 19.08 7.86 -0.74
N THR A 588 18.01 7.49 -1.43
CA THR A 588 17.77 7.98 -2.78
C THR A 588 17.47 9.48 -2.75
N GLN A 589 18.08 10.22 -3.67
CA GLN A 589 17.78 11.62 -3.93
C GLN A 589 16.55 11.72 -4.84
N ASN A 590 16.06 12.94 -5.07
CA ASN A 590 14.89 13.16 -5.93
C ASN A 590 15.13 12.75 -7.40
N ASP A 591 16.41 12.72 -7.80
CA ASP A 591 16.84 12.27 -9.12
C ASP A 591 17.14 10.77 -9.19
N GLY A 592 16.80 9.99 -8.14
CA GLY A 592 17.07 8.55 -8.02
C GLY A 592 18.53 8.20 -7.75
N SER A 593 19.46 9.18 -7.74
CA SER A 593 20.85 8.95 -7.35
C SER A 593 20.96 8.72 -5.85
N TRP A 594 22.03 8.07 -5.42
CA TRP A 594 22.31 7.88 -4.01
C TRP A 594 22.97 9.12 -3.40
N SER A 595 22.51 9.52 -2.23
CA SER A 595 23.15 10.57 -1.42
C SER A 595 24.60 10.21 -1.08
N PRO A 596 25.42 11.18 -0.64
CA PRO A 596 26.69 10.87 0.01
C PRO A 596 26.52 9.88 1.16
N GLU A 597 27.56 9.12 1.48
CA GLU A 597 27.53 8.15 2.58
C GLU A 597 27.66 8.88 3.93
N PHE A 598 26.62 8.82 4.75
CA PHE A 598 26.60 9.40 6.10
C PHE A 598 26.94 8.36 7.15
N THR A 599 27.76 8.72 8.10
CA THR A 599 28.07 7.88 9.25
C THR A 599 27.05 8.14 10.36
N LEU A 600 26.28 7.14 10.74
CA LEU A 600 25.29 7.25 11.81
C LEU A 600 25.88 6.94 13.17
N LEU A 601 26.56 5.81 13.28
CA LEU A 601 27.03 5.28 14.56
C LEU A 601 28.35 4.53 14.39
N LYS A 602 29.24 4.72 15.34
CA LYS A 602 30.39 3.83 15.60
C LYS A 602 30.13 3.14 16.93
N PHE A 603 30.26 1.84 16.97
CA PHE A 603 30.05 1.08 18.19
C PHE A 603 30.95 -0.15 18.25
N THR A 604 31.25 -0.56 19.46
CA THR A 604 32.05 -1.75 19.77
C THR A 604 31.18 -2.73 20.51
N VAL A 605 31.07 -3.95 19.99
CA VAL A 605 30.45 -5.05 20.72
C VAL A 605 31.52 -5.69 21.59
N LEU A 606 31.32 -5.59 22.88
CA LEU A 606 32.27 -6.11 23.86
C LEU A 606 32.33 -7.65 23.81
N PRO A 607 33.49 -8.23 23.87
CA PRO A 607 33.60 -9.69 23.94
C PRO A 607 33.00 -10.21 25.26
N PRO A 608 32.40 -11.39 25.23
CA PRO A 608 31.90 -12.04 26.46
C PRO A 608 33.06 -12.22 27.46
N TRP A 609 32.72 -12.17 28.73
CA TRP A 609 33.70 -12.26 29.82
C TRP A 609 34.59 -13.48 29.72
N TRP A 610 34.07 -14.57 29.07
CA TRP A 610 34.88 -15.81 28.89
C TRP A 610 35.90 -15.70 27.75
N GLN A 611 35.84 -14.70 26.89
CA GLN A 611 36.82 -14.39 25.84
C GLN A 611 37.85 -13.34 26.27
N GLN A 612 37.66 -12.74 27.45
CA GLN A 612 38.62 -11.76 27.96
C GLN A 612 39.90 -12.46 28.44
N SER A 613 41.02 -11.78 28.28
CA SER A 613 42.36 -12.32 28.56
C SER A 613 42.50 -12.88 29.98
N TRP A 614 41.91 -12.26 31.00
CA TRP A 614 41.92 -12.75 32.38
C TRP A 614 41.18 -14.09 32.54
N PHE A 615 40.03 -14.28 31.79
CA PHE A 615 39.27 -15.50 31.88
C PHE A 615 39.96 -16.64 31.14
N ILE A 616 40.56 -16.34 29.94
CA ILE A 616 41.36 -17.32 29.20
C ILE A 616 42.55 -17.78 30.05
N LEU A 617 43.19 -16.82 30.77
CA LEU A 617 44.27 -17.13 31.68
C LEU A 617 43.80 -17.96 32.88
N LEU A 618 42.61 -17.64 33.43
CA LEU A 618 41.97 -18.42 34.48
C LEU A 618 41.66 -19.84 33.98
N CYS A 619 41.09 -19.98 32.80
CA CYS A 619 40.83 -21.29 32.17
C CYS A 619 42.12 -22.07 31.94
N ALA A 620 43.18 -21.39 31.47
CA ALA A 620 44.49 -22.02 31.29
C ALA A 620 45.05 -22.56 32.63
N VAL A 621 44.93 -21.75 33.69
CA VAL A 621 45.29 -22.19 35.05
C VAL A 621 44.45 -23.37 35.53
N ILE A 622 43.12 -23.30 35.31
CA ILE A 622 42.20 -24.39 35.64
C ILE A 622 42.54 -25.65 34.83
N ILE A 623 42.82 -25.50 33.53
CA ILE A 623 43.25 -26.64 32.70
C ILE A 623 44.56 -27.26 33.21
N ILE A 624 45.53 -26.44 33.62
CA ILE A 624 46.78 -26.91 34.19
C ILE A 624 46.51 -27.64 35.52
N LEU A 625 45.66 -27.05 36.36
CA LEU A 625 45.25 -27.73 37.61
C LEU A 625 44.46 -28.99 37.35
N PHE A 626 43.62 -28.99 36.32
CA PHE A 626 42.85 -30.16 35.88
C PHE A 626 43.75 -31.24 35.26
N ILE A 627 44.76 -30.84 34.50
CA ILE A 627 45.79 -31.79 34.00
C ILE A 627 46.54 -32.43 35.19
N ILE A 628 46.91 -31.61 36.17
CA ILE A 628 47.55 -32.12 37.43
C ILE A 628 46.55 -33.01 38.17
N TYR A 629 45.25 -32.64 38.21
CA TYR A 629 44.22 -33.47 38.83
C TYR A 629 43.96 -34.78 38.06
N THR A 630 43.88 -34.67 36.68
CA THR A 630 43.70 -35.88 35.85
C THR A 630 44.85 -36.79 35.84
N ILE A 631 46.08 -36.32 35.93
CA ILE A 631 47.27 -37.17 36.17
C ILE A 631 47.12 -37.89 37.50
N LYS A 632 46.60 -37.20 38.54
CA LYS A 632 46.29 -37.86 39.85
C LYS A 632 44.99 -38.67 39.83
N ALA A 633 44.03 -38.34 38.96
CA ALA A 633 42.75 -39.02 38.85
C ALA A 633 42.79 -40.22 37.87
N HIS A 634 43.71 -40.23 36.93
CA HIS A 634 43.93 -41.37 36.00
C HIS A 634 44.18 -42.66 36.72
N ASP A 635 44.84 -42.60 37.87
CA ASP A 635 44.97 -43.73 38.80
C ASP A 635 43.65 -44.19 39.44
N ARG A 636 42.60 -43.33 39.45
CA ARG A 636 41.30 -43.67 40.02
C ARG A 636 40.24 -44.01 38.94
N GLN A 637 40.53 -43.86 37.69
CA GLN A 637 39.53 -43.91 36.61
C GLN A 637 39.33 -45.28 35.93
N LEU A 638 40.10 -46.24 36.23
CA LEU A 638 39.88 -47.63 35.76
C LEU A 638 38.55 -48.24 36.23
N LYS A 639 37.89 -47.62 37.19
CA LYS A 639 36.62 -48.11 37.76
C LYS A 639 35.32 -47.47 37.23
N ARG A 640 35.35 -46.49 36.32
CA ARG A 640 34.14 -45.78 35.92
C ARG A 640 33.69 -45.97 34.47
N LYS A 641 34.34 -46.80 33.68
CA LYS A 641 34.03 -46.98 32.25
C LYS A 641 32.71 -47.69 31.92
N TYR A 642 31.94 -48.09 32.90
CA TYR A 642 30.68 -48.83 32.61
C TYR A 642 29.40 -48.03 32.59
N LYS A 643 29.42 -46.72 32.90
CA LYS A 643 28.17 -45.93 33.00
C LYS A 643 27.85 -45.01 31.84
N GLU A 644 28.73 -44.87 30.84
CA GLU A 644 28.54 -43.91 29.75
C GLU A 644 27.92 -44.49 28.49
N GLN A 645 27.78 -45.77 28.36
CA GLN A 645 27.17 -46.38 27.17
C GLN A 645 25.64 -46.19 27.09
N GLU A 646 24.98 -45.93 28.20
CA GLU A 646 23.50 -45.74 28.17
C GLU A 646 23.01 -44.43 27.60
N ARG A 647 23.80 -43.35 27.67
CA ARG A 647 23.35 -42.01 27.21
C ARG A 647 23.44 -41.78 25.70
N THR A 648 24.33 -42.49 25.02
CA THR A 648 24.50 -42.34 23.56
C THR A 648 23.35 -42.98 22.80
N ILE A 649 22.81 -44.07 23.34
CA ILE A 649 21.70 -44.82 22.75
C ILE A 649 20.39 -44.00 22.73
N TYR A 650 20.23 -43.08 23.68
CA TYR A 650 19.01 -42.26 23.75
C TYR A 650 18.94 -41.18 22.66
N LYS A 651 20.05 -40.53 22.31
CA LYS A 651 20.11 -39.51 21.26
C LYS A 651 19.93 -40.10 19.87
N GLU A 652 20.43 -41.28 19.60
CA GLU A 652 20.24 -41.98 18.31
C GLU A 652 18.82 -42.49 18.15
N LYS A 653 18.13 -42.89 19.22
CA LYS A 653 16.72 -43.31 19.17
C LYS A 653 15.78 -42.18 18.74
N VAL A 654 16.04 -40.95 19.16
CA VAL A 654 15.18 -39.80 18.80
C VAL A 654 15.34 -39.42 17.33
N LYS A 655 16.55 -39.49 16.81
CA LYS A 655 16.83 -39.15 15.41
C LYS A 655 16.26 -40.22 14.44
N ALA A 656 16.32 -41.49 14.85
CA ALA A 656 15.73 -42.60 14.08
C ALA A 656 14.18 -42.48 14.02
N LEU A 657 13.54 -42.05 15.11
CA LEU A 657 12.10 -41.90 15.17
C LEU A 657 11.57 -40.80 14.24
N ILE A 658 12.32 -39.75 13.98
CA ILE A 658 11.91 -38.67 13.04
C ILE A 658 11.96 -39.17 11.59
N ASN A 659 12.98 -39.89 11.23
CA ASN A 659 13.12 -40.44 9.88
C ASN A 659 12.08 -41.55 9.60
N ILE A 660 11.86 -42.42 10.58
CA ILE A 660 10.85 -43.48 10.51
C ILE A 660 9.43 -42.90 10.31
N ASN A 661 9.13 -41.79 10.95
CA ASN A 661 7.82 -41.15 10.82
C ASN A 661 7.56 -40.56 9.41
N HIS A 662 8.58 -40.01 8.77
CA HIS A 662 8.48 -39.59 7.38
C HIS A 662 8.34 -40.76 6.39
N GLU A 663 9.09 -41.82 6.63
CA GLU A 663 9.03 -43.04 5.82
C GLU A 663 7.74 -43.85 6.05
N LEU A 664 7.07 -43.71 7.21
CA LEU A 664 5.77 -44.33 7.48
C LEU A 664 4.60 -43.58 6.87
N ARG A 665 4.69 -42.24 6.71
CA ARG A 665 3.60 -41.45 6.14
C ARG A 665 3.30 -41.81 4.68
N THR A 666 4.32 -42.04 3.90
CA THR A 666 4.18 -42.33 2.46
C THR A 666 3.47 -43.65 2.23
N PRO A 667 3.92 -44.80 2.77
CA PRO A 667 3.19 -46.06 2.57
C PRO A 667 1.80 -46.06 3.20
N LEU A 668 1.63 -45.36 4.33
CA LEU A 668 0.32 -45.26 4.95
C LEU A 668 -0.69 -44.47 4.10
N THR A 669 -0.25 -43.42 3.43
CA THR A 669 -1.11 -42.66 2.50
C THR A 669 -1.49 -43.54 1.30
N LEU A 670 -0.56 -44.37 0.81
CA LEU A 670 -0.79 -45.31 -0.28
C LEU A 670 -1.75 -46.44 0.14
N ILE A 671 -1.86 -46.79 1.40
CA ILE A 671 -2.80 -47.77 1.94
C ILE A 671 -4.16 -47.09 2.23
N TYR A 672 -4.14 -45.93 2.85
CA TYR A 672 -5.34 -45.21 3.29
C TYR A 672 -6.23 -44.78 2.11
N THR A 673 -5.64 -44.24 1.04
CA THR A 673 -6.40 -43.71 -0.09
C THR A 673 -7.18 -44.78 -0.84
N PRO A 674 -6.59 -45.95 -1.20
CA PRO A 674 -7.39 -47.04 -1.80
C PRO A 674 -8.44 -47.64 -0.86
N LEU A 675 -8.13 -47.81 0.43
CA LEU A 675 -9.08 -48.30 1.41
C LEU A 675 -10.28 -47.34 1.57
N LYS A 676 -10.06 -46.02 1.54
CA LYS A 676 -11.12 -45.03 1.57
C LYS A 676 -11.99 -45.10 0.30
N GLN A 677 -11.38 -45.31 -0.86
CA GLN A 677 -12.16 -45.46 -2.10
C GLN A 677 -12.98 -46.76 -2.13
N LEU A 678 -12.41 -47.86 -1.64
CA LEU A 678 -13.08 -49.14 -1.58
C LEU A 678 -14.26 -49.11 -0.58
N THR A 679 -14.09 -48.51 0.60
CA THR A 679 -15.19 -48.40 1.58
C THR A 679 -16.37 -47.56 1.10
N ASN A 680 -16.16 -46.62 0.19
CA ASN A 680 -17.22 -45.80 -0.42
C ASN A 680 -17.84 -46.40 -1.68
N SER A 681 -17.33 -47.52 -2.17
CA SER A 681 -17.84 -48.19 -3.38
C SER A 681 -19.08 -49.02 -3.07
N LYS A 682 -20.14 -48.81 -3.83
CA LYS A 682 -21.40 -49.59 -3.71
C LYS A 682 -21.30 -51.04 -4.25
N GLN A 683 -20.18 -51.41 -4.89
CA GLN A 683 -20.00 -52.70 -5.59
C GLN A 683 -19.37 -53.81 -4.72
N ILE A 684 -19.06 -53.57 -3.44
CA ILE A 684 -18.42 -54.55 -2.58
C ILE A 684 -19.44 -55.48 -1.93
N PRO A 685 -19.20 -56.80 -1.99
CA PRO A 685 -20.09 -57.81 -1.30
C PRO A 685 -20.16 -57.53 0.20
N TYR A 686 -21.37 -57.82 0.76
CA TYR A 686 -21.69 -57.52 2.17
C TYR A 686 -20.69 -58.15 3.17
N GLU A 687 -20.24 -59.37 2.90
CA GLU A 687 -19.29 -60.11 3.75
C GLU A 687 -17.89 -59.48 3.86
N LEU A 688 -17.48 -58.71 2.84
CA LEU A 688 -16.16 -58.06 2.81
C LEU A 688 -16.21 -56.62 3.40
N ARG A 689 -17.38 -55.97 3.45
CA ARG A 689 -17.52 -54.60 3.94
C ARG A 689 -17.02 -54.41 5.36
N GLY A 690 -17.37 -55.33 6.25
CA GLY A 690 -16.93 -55.27 7.67
C GLY A 690 -15.41 -55.36 7.83
N LYS A 691 -14.75 -56.23 7.07
CA LYS A 691 -13.28 -56.36 7.10
C LYS A 691 -12.55 -55.18 6.49
N LEU A 692 -13.09 -54.67 5.37
CA LEU A 692 -12.55 -53.45 4.71
C LEU A 692 -12.74 -52.21 5.59
N TYR A 693 -13.90 -52.03 6.20
CA TYR A 693 -14.15 -50.95 7.14
C TYR A 693 -13.25 -51.02 8.37
N GLY A 694 -12.98 -52.21 8.89
CA GLY A 694 -11.99 -52.44 9.97
C GLY A 694 -10.59 -52.04 9.56
N ALA A 695 -10.15 -52.44 8.37
CA ALA A 695 -8.84 -52.07 7.84
C ALA A 695 -8.70 -50.55 7.60
N PHE A 696 -9.75 -49.95 7.04
CA PHE A 696 -9.82 -48.47 6.84
C PHE A 696 -9.77 -47.73 8.18
N LYS A 697 -10.51 -48.17 9.20
CA LYS A 697 -10.49 -47.59 10.54
C LYS A 697 -9.08 -47.65 11.17
N GLN A 698 -8.38 -48.76 11.01
CA GLN A 698 -7.00 -48.90 11.50
C GLN A 698 -6.02 -47.99 10.72
N ALA A 699 -6.11 -47.93 9.42
CA ALA A 699 -5.27 -47.05 8.60
C ALA A 699 -5.52 -45.56 8.90
N ARG A 700 -6.78 -45.16 9.14
CA ARG A 700 -7.18 -43.82 9.58
C ARG A 700 -6.59 -43.49 10.95
N GLN A 701 -6.64 -44.41 11.88
CA GLN A 701 -6.12 -44.23 13.22
C GLN A 701 -4.59 -44.03 13.18
N MET A 702 -3.89 -44.85 12.40
CA MET A 702 -2.45 -44.76 12.22
C MET A 702 -2.01 -43.46 11.58
N LYS A 703 -2.75 -42.99 10.57
CA LYS A 703 -2.53 -41.68 9.94
C LYS A 703 -2.66 -40.54 10.97
N ASN A 704 -3.73 -40.56 11.77
CA ASN A 704 -3.99 -39.50 12.76
C ASN A 704 -2.86 -39.43 13.82
N ILE A 705 -2.29 -40.56 14.19
CA ILE A 705 -1.18 -40.63 15.14
C ILE A 705 0.10 -40.01 14.56
N ILE A 706 0.44 -40.38 13.32
CA ILE A 706 1.60 -39.83 12.62
C ILE A 706 1.47 -38.34 12.43
N ASP A 707 0.29 -37.86 11.99
CA ASP A 707 -0.02 -36.43 11.81
C ASP A 707 0.03 -35.66 13.14
N MET A 708 -0.44 -36.27 14.23
CA MET A 708 -0.37 -35.69 15.60
C MET A 708 1.08 -35.52 16.08
N ILE A 709 1.92 -36.53 15.88
CA ILE A 709 3.35 -36.48 16.25
C ILE A 709 4.09 -35.42 15.45
N LEU A 710 3.79 -35.31 14.15
CA LEU A 710 4.38 -34.29 13.26
C LEU A 710 3.94 -32.85 13.63
N ASN A 711 2.65 -32.66 13.92
CA ASN A 711 2.13 -31.35 14.32
C ASN A 711 2.68 -30.91 15.67
N MET A 712 2.84 -31.85 16.59
CA MET A 712 3.42 -31.59 17.92
C MET A 712 4.91 -31.16 17.82
N ARG A 713 5.69 -31.73 16.90
CA ARG A 713 7.06 -31.33 16.63
C ARG A 713 7.17 -30.00 15.86
N LYS A 714 6.27 -29.71 14.93
CA LYS A 714 6.19 -28.39 14.28
C LYS A 714 5.96 -27.27 15.29
N MET A 715 5.13 -27.52 16.30
CA MET A 715 4.86 -26.56 17.38
C MET A 715 6.08 -26.29 18.27
N GLU A 716 7.02 -27.25 18.41
CA GLU A 716 8.26 -27.06 19.19
C GLU A 716 9.31 -26.21 18.46
N VAL A 717 9.23 -26.13 17.13
CA VAL A 717 10.22 -25.48 16.26
C VAL A 717 9.72 -24.15 15.67
N GLU A 718 8.43 -24.02 15.37
CA GLU A 718 7.83 -22.85 14.75
C GLU A 718 6.83 -22.19 15.71
N LYS A 719 6.89 -20.85 15.88
CA LYS A 719 5.86 -20.08 16.57
C LYS A 719 4.55 -20.15 15.75
N ASN A 720 3.71 -21.13 16.05
CA ASN A 720 2.43 -21.26 15.37
C ASN A 720 1.46 -20.14 15.80
N ILE A 721 0.95 -19.40 14.83
CA ILE A 721 -0.10 -18.39 15.01
C ILE A 721 -1.45 -19.12 14.96
N LEU A 722 -2.24 -19.02 16.03
CA LEU A 722 -3.62 -19.51 16.05
C LEU A 722 -4.47 -18.76 15.02
N ARG A 723 -5.31 -19.49 14.31
CA ARG A 723 -6.29 -18.93 13.37
C ARG A 723 -7.61 -18.69 14.08
N MET A 724 -7.65 -17.60 14.81
CA MET A 724 -8.85 -17.22 15.56
C MET A 724 -10.00 -16.84 14.64
N SER A 725 -11.19 -17.36 14.90
CA SER A 725 -12.41 -17.03 14.17
C SER A 725 -13.57 -16.82 15.13
N SER A 726 -14.42 -15.85 14.80
CA SER A 726 -15.66 -15.60 15.54
C SER A 726 -16.65 -16.75 15.26
N THR A 727 -17.04 -17.45 16.30
CA THR A 727 -17.90 -18.66 16.14
C THR A 727 -18.91 -18.74 17.28
N PRO A 728 -20.20 -19.05 17.00
CA PRO A 728 -21.20 -19.40 18.01
C PRO A 728 -20.76 -20.68 18.73
N PHE A 729 -20.28 -20.53 19.95
CA PHE A 729 -19.55 -21.61 20.64
C PHE A 729 -20.39 -22.85 20.91
N ASN A 730 -21.58 -22.64 21.45
CA ASN A 730 -22.48 -23.76 21.78
C ASN A 730 -23.00 -24.49 20.54
N GLU A 731 -23.26 -23.76 19.44
CA GLU A 731 -23.68 -24.36 18.17
C GLU A 731 -22.54 -25.17 17.54
N TRP A 732 -21.35 -24.64 17.57
CA TRP A 732 -20.15 -25.34 17.10
C TRP A 732 -19.90 -26.62 17.92
N LEU A 733 -19.98 -26.53 19.24
CA LEU A 733 -19.80 -27.68 20.11
C LEU A 733 -20.90 -28.73 19.88
N GLN A 734 -22.16 -28.26 19.76
CA GLN A 734 -23.31 -29.14 19.44
C GLN A 734 -23.11 -29.89 18.11
N SER A 735 -22.51 -29.23 17.10
CA SER A 735 -22.24 -29.89 15.82
C SER A 735 -21.27 -31.07 15.97
N ILE A 736 -20.21 -30.89 16.76
CA ILE A 736 -19.24 -31.95 17.05
C ILE A 736 -19.90 -33.08 17.83
N LEU A 737 -20.74 -32.73 18.81
CA LEU A 737 -21.47 -33.72 19.62
C LEU A 737 -22.44 -34.54 18.78
N ASN A 738 -23.10 -33.94 17.81
CA ASN A 738 -24.00 -34.66 16.90
C ASN A 738 -23.25 -35.67 16.03
N ASP A 739 -22.01 -35.34 15.59
CA ASP A 739 -21.18 -36.28 14.82
C ASP A 739 -20.74 -37.49 15.67
N PHE A 740 -20.60 -37.30 16.99
CA PHE A 740 -20.25 -38.38 17.93
C PHE A 740 -21.41 -39.22 18.41
N LYS A 741 -22.66 -38.73 18.25
CA LYS A 741 -23.86 -39.38 18.75
C LYS A 741 -24.07 -40.78 18.19
N ASP A 742 -23.79 -40.95 16.90
CA ASP A 742 -23.92 -42.26 16.24
C ASP A 742 -22.89 -43.27 16.76
N GLU A 743 -21.66 -42.79 17.06
CA GLU A 743 -20.58 -43.65 17.58
C GLU A 743 -20.86 -44.09 19.02
N LEU A 744 -21.41 -43.23 19.87
CA LEU A 744 -21.82 -43.50 21.23
C LEU A 744 -23.03 -44.46 21.27
N SER A 745 -23.96 -44.31 20.34
CA SER A 745 -25.16 -45.20 20.27
C SER A 745 -24.84 -46.66 19.96
N LEU A 746 -23.69 -46.95 19.31
CA LEU A 746 -23.21 -48.29 19.03
C LEU A 746 -22.91 -49.12 20.32
N ARG A 747 -22.69 -48.45 21.45
CA ARG A 747 -22.49 -49.05 22.77
C ARG A 747 -23.60 -48.71 23.77
N ASN A 748 -24.74 -48.24 23.29
CA ASN A 748 -25.86 -47.75 24.09
C ASN A 748 -25.47 -46.64 25.09
N ILE A 749 -24.47 -45.83 24.79
CA ILE A 749 -24.05 -44.72 25.64
C ILE A 749 -24.91 -43.49 25.23
N SER A 750 -25.58 -42.92 26.20
CA SER A 750 -26.38 -41.68 25.97
C SER A 750 -25.47 -40.46 26.03
N LEU A 751 -25.70 -39.48 25.15
CA LEU A 751 -25.01 -38.19 25.17
C LEU A 751 -25.98 -37.10 25.58
N ALA A 752 -25.70 -36.47 26.72
CA ALA A 752 -26.45 -35.31 27.19
C ALA A 752 -25.62 -34.04 27.01
N PHE A 753 -26.23 -32.99 26.53
CA PHE A 753 -25.58 -31.67 26.41
C PHE A 753 -26.36 -30.62 27.19
N THR A 754 -25.68 -29.95 28.10
CA THR A 754 -26.22 -28.88 28.93
C THR A 754 -25.44 -27.60 28.66
N PRO A 755 -25.81 -26.83 27.63
CA PRO A 755 -25.15 -25.58 27.32
C PRO A 755 -25.56 -24.44 28.26
N ASP A 756 -24.64 -23.59 28.62
CA ASP A 756 -24.91 -22.31 29.23
C ASP A 756 -25.37 -21.34 28.13
N THR A 757 -26.61 -20.92 28.20
CA THR A 757 -27.23 -20.04 27.19
C THR A 757 -26.64 -18.62 27.19
N THR A 758 -25.88 -18.25 28.18
CA THR A 758 -25.18 -16.96 28.25
C THR A 758 -23.89 -16.91 27.40
N ILE A 759 -23.42 -18.07 26.91
CA ILE A 759 -22.25 -18.16 26.01
C ILE A 759 -22.72 -17.97 24.58
N GLU A 760 -22.44 -16.79 24.07
CA GLU A 760 -22.73 -16.39 22.68
C GLU A 760 -21.55 -16.73 21.75
N THR A 761 -21.28 -15.86 20.80
CA THR A 761 -20.15 -15.96 19.87
C THR A 761 -18.83 -15.56 20.53
N MET A 762 -17.80 -16.35 20.35
CA MET A 762 -16.46 -16.04 20.85
C MET A 762 -15.36 -16.32 19.81
N TYR A 763 -14.19 -15.75 20.02
CA TYR A 763 -13.02 -15.93 19.15
C TYR A 763 -12.12 -17.06 19.65
N PHE A 764 -11.96 -18.09 18.82
CA PHE A 764 -11.02 -19.21 19.06
C PHE A 764 -10.65 -19.88 17.73
N ASP A 765 -9.60 -20.70 17.73
CA ASP A 765 -9.28 -21.54 16.56
C ASP A 765 -10.14 -22.77 16.57
N ARG A 766 -11.18 -22.75 15.75
CA ARG A 766 -12.17 -23.81 15.63
C ARG A 766 -11.55 -25.19 15.37
N SER A 767 -10.56 -25.24 14.45
CA SER A 767 -9.95 -26.50 14.04
C SER A 767 -9.07 -27.11 15.13
N GLN A 768 -8.37 -26.28 15.88
CA GLN A 768 -7.53 -26.74 16.99
C GLN A 768 -8.39 -27.15 18.20
N CYS A 769 -9.43 -26.39 18.50
CA CYS A 769 -10.35 -26.73 19.60
C CYS A 769 -11.18 -27.99 19.29
N GLU A 770 -11.53 -28.23 18.02
CA GLU A 770 -12.19 -29.47 17.60
C GLU A 770 -11.32 -30.70 17.91
N ILE A 771 -10.00 -30.60 17.72
CA ILE A 771 -9.08 -31.67 18.09
C ILE A 771 -9.11 -31.93 19.60
N VAL A 772 -9.19 -30.87 20.42
CA VAL A 772 -9.30 -31.00 21.88
C VAL A 772 -10.59 -31.73 22.25
N VAL A 773 -11.72 -31.26 21.75
CA VAL A 773 -13.03 -31.86 22.03
C VAL A 773 -13.08 -33.32 21.59
N ASN A 774 -12.62 -33.62 20.38
CA ASN A 774 -12.57 -34.98 19.85
C ASN A 774 -11.69 -35.93 20.67
N ASN A 775 -10.56 -35.46 21.19
CA ASN A 775 -9.71 -36.24 22.06
C ASN A 775 -10.40 -36.58 23.40
N LEU A 776 -11.10 -35.61 23.98
CA LEU A 776 -11.80 -35.82 25.26
C LEU A 776 -13.04 -36.70 25.09
N LEU A 777 -13.84 -36.50 24.02
CA LEU A 777 -14.99 -37.35 23.70
C LEU A 777 -14.59 -38.78 23.37
N THR A 778 -13.49 -38.96 22.64
CA THR A 778 -12.96 -40.29 22.33
C THR A 778 -12.55 -41.02 23.62
N ASN A 779 -11.98 -40.29 24.60
CA ASN A 779 -11.67 -40.88 25.90
C ASN A 779 -12.92 -41.24 26.69
N ALA A 780 -13.92 -40.36 26.73
CA ALA A 780 -15.20 -40.65 27.35
C ALA A 780 -15.86 -41.90 26.72
N TYR A 781 -15.87 -42.00 25.37
CA TYR A 781 -16.37 -43.20 24.68
C TYR A 781 -15.62 -44.49 25.04
N LYS A 782 -14.32 -44.42 25.14
CA LYS A 782 -13.46 -45.61 25.42
C LYS A 782 -13.65 -46.16 26.84
N PHE A 783 -13.78 -45.25 27.80
CA PHE A 783 -13.75 -45.61 29.22
C PHE A 783 -15.11 -45.67 29.87
N SER A 784 -16.21 -45.24 29.18
CA SER A 784 -17.59 -45.42 29.62
C SER A 784 -18.05 -46.87 29.48
N GLU A 785 -18.85 -47.28 30.40
CA GLU A 785 -19.54 -48.59 30.34
C GLU A 785 -20.72 -48.56 29.39
N GLU A 786 -21.16 -49.72 28.93
CA GLU A 786 -22.37 -49.81 28.13
C GLU A 786 -23.59 -49.37 28.96
N ASN A 787 -24.58 -48.70 28.31
CA ASN A 787 -25.76 -48.13 28.94
C ASN A 787 -25.49 -47.00 29.95
N SER A 788 -24.35 -46.34 29.86
CA SER A 788 -24.00 -45.17 30.67
C SER A 788 -24.30 -43.84 29.91
N THR A 789 -24.11 -42.73 30.61
CA THR A 789 -24.34 -41.40 30.06
C THR A 789 -23.05 -40.58 30.05
N VAL A 790 -22.72 -40.00 28.91
CA VAL A 790 -21.69 -38.95 28.79
C VAL A 790 -22.37 -37.60 28.78
N THR A 791 -22.05 -36.74 29.74
CA THR A 791 -22.63 -35.40 29.87
C THR A 791 -21.57 -34.36 29.49
N VAL A 792 -21.89 -33.52 28.52
CA VAL A 792 -21.10 -32.37 28.13
C VAL A 792 -21.81 -31.13 28.64
N SER A 793 -21.07 -30.23 29.32
CA SER A 793 -21.65 -28.98 29.81
C SER A 793 -20.73 -27.83 29.52
N THR A 794 -21.32 -26.70 29.26
CA THR A 794 -20.56 -25.44 29.15
C THR A 794 -21.06 -24.47 30.19
N TYR A 795 -20.16 -23.66 30.77
CA TYR A 795 -20.52 -22.57 31.66
C TYR A 795 -19.42 -21.52 31.74
N LEU A 796 -19.82 -20.30 32.09
CA LEU A 796 -18.88 -19.21 32.31
C LEU A 796 -18.30 -19.27 33.72
N GLU A 797 -16.99 -19.13 33.88
CA GLU A 797 -16.29 -19.02 35.13
C GLU A 797 -15.43 -17.75 35.19
N GLY A 798 -14.91 -17.41 36.39
CA GLY A 798 -14.04 -16.27 36.56
C GLY A 798 -14.71 -14.92 36.26
N ASN A 799 -15.92 -14.69 36.75
CA ASN A 799 -16.74 -13.50 36.49
C ASN A 799 -17.03 -13.28 35.00
N GLY A 800 -17.24 -14.37 34.25
CA GLY A 800 -17.53 -14.29 32.82
C GLY A 800 -16.31 -14.17 31.91
N SER A 801 -15.09 -14.30 32.43
CA SER A 801 -13.87 -14.15 31.63
C SER A 801 -13.42 -15.40 30.89
N ARG A 802 -13.97 -16.57 31.23
CA ARG A 802 -13.58 -17.85 30.64
C ARG A 802 -14.80 -18.74 30.40
N VAL A 803 -14.78 -19.45 29.30
CA VAL A 803 -15.70 -20.56 29.05
C VAL A 803 -15.04 -21.85 29.52
N ARG A 804 -15.70 -22.59 30.36
CA ARG A 804 -15.32 -23.96 30.74
C ARG A 804 -16.21 -24.96 30.03
N VAL A 805 -15.59 -25.94 29.40
CA VAL A 805 -16.27 -27.11 28.84
C VAL A 805 -15.91 -28.30 29.72
N THR A 806 -16.92 -29.01 30.16
CA THR A 806 -16.76 -30.26 30.94
C THR A 806 -17.34 -31.42 30.17
N ILE A 807 -16.64 -32.53 30.17
CA ILE A 807 -17.06 -33.81 29.60
C ILE A 807 -16.98 -34.82 30.73
N LYS A 808 -18.13 -35.16 31.24
CA LYS A 808 -18.30 -36.10 32.36
C LYS A 808 -18.74 -37.45 31.81
N ASP A 809 -18.02 -38.48 32.14
CA ASP A 809 -18.33 -39.86 31.86
C ASP A 809 -18.73 -40.63 33.13
N GLU A 810 -19.41 -41.76 32.97
CA GLU A 810 -19.76 -42.72 34.04
C GLU A 810 -18.92 -44.02 33.93
N GLY A 811 -17.64 -43.83 33.51
CA GLY A 811 -16.71 -44.92 33.31
C GLY A 811 -16.00 -45.42 34.59
N ILE A 812 -14.83 -45.99 34.37
CA ILE A 812 -13.98 -46.58 35.42
C ILE A 812 -13.31 -45.53 36.35
N GLY A 813 -13.39 -44.24 35.98
CA GLY A 813 -12.70 -43.15 36.71
C GLY A 813 -11.18 -43.16 36.53
N LEU A 814 -10.50 -42.33 37.30
CA LEU A 814 -9.04 -42.09 37.24
C LEU A 814 -8.41 -42.49 38.56
N GLN A 815 -7.24 -43.12 38.53
CA GLN A 815 -6.47 -43.32 39.75
C GLN A 815 -5.83 -41.98 40.18
N GLU A 816 -5.82 -41.72 41.50
CA GLU A 816 -5.28 -40.45 42.02
C GLU A 816 -3.82 -40.23 41.62
N GLU A 817 -3.03 -41.29 41.52
CA GLU A 817 -1.63 -41.30 41.11
C GLU A 817 -1.47 -40.92 39.63
N ASP A 818 -2.46 -41.24 38.81
CA ASP A 818 -2.43 -40.99 37.35
C ASP A 818 -2.84 -39.59 37.00
N ILE A 819 -3.66 -38.89 37.78
CA ILE A 819 -4.25 -37.56 37.45
C ILE A 819 -3.16 -36.55 37.17
N ALA A 820 -2.10 -36.52 37.96
CA ALA A 820 -0.98 -35.58 37.79
C ALA A 820 -0.24 -35.80 36.44
N ASN A 821 -0.25 -37.02 35.91
CA ASN A 821 0.53 -37.44 34.77
C ASN A 821 -0.26 -37.62 33.48
N LEU A 822 -1.60 -37.52 33.52
CA LEU A 822 -2.49 -37.77 32.40
C LEU A 822 -2.15 -36.94 31.17
N PHE A 823 -1.67 -35.73 31.37
CA PHE A 823 -1.32 -34.79 30.30
C PHE A 823 0.18 -34.80 29.95
N THR A 824 0.96 -35.76 30.50
CA THR A 824 2.34 -35.95 30.09
C THR A 824 2.44 -36.79 28.83
N ARG A 825 3.50 -36.61 28.07
CA ARG A 825 3.68 -37.27 26.78
C ARG A 825 3.92 -38.76 26.98
N PHE A 826 3.27 -39.56 26.15
CA PHE A 826 3.37 -41.03 26.15
C PHE A 826 2.87 -41.69 27.45
N TYR A 827 2.24 -40.94 28.33
CA TYR A 827 1.71 -41.51 29.56
C TYR A 827 0.44 -42.33 29.29
N GLN A 828 0.36 -43.52 29.85
CA GLN A 828 -0.77 -44.42 29.80
C GLN A 828 -0.99 -44.99 31.20
N GLY A 829 -2.18 -44.84 31.75
CA GLY A 829 -2.54 -45.38 33.07
C GLY A 829 -2.54 -46.90 33.04
N LYS A 830 -2.40 -47.51 34.22
CA LYS A 830 -2.23 -48.98 34.41
C LYS A 830 -3.37 -49.86 33.85
N HIS A 831 -4.54 -49.30 33.55
CA HIS A 831 -5.71 -50.01 32.99
C HIS A 831 -6.01 -49.66 31.54
N SER A 832 -5.15 -48.95 30.83
CA SER A 832 -5.38 -48.51 29.45
C SER A 832 -4.63 -49.40 28.47
N PHE A 833 -5.28 -50.42 27.97
CA PHE A 833 -4.74 -51.29 26.90
C PHE A 833 -4.94 -50.69 25.47
N GLN A 834 -5.58 -49.52 25.31
CA GLN A 834 -5.90 -48.95 23.99
C GLN A 834 -5.70 -47.43 23.97
N GLY A 835 -4.52 -46.96 23.78
CA GLY A 835 -4.25 -45.51 23.51
C GLY A 835 -2.76 -45.28 23.32
N ASN A 836 -2.37 -44.15 22.71
CA ASN A 836 -0.97 -43.87 22.38
C ASN A 836 -0.33 -42.86 23.34
N GLY A 837 -1.03 -42.44 24.40
CA GLY A 837 -0.52 -41.46 25.37
C GLY A 837 -0.17 -40.08 24.83
N ILE A 838 -0.57 -39.77 23.58
CA ILE A 838 -0.22 -38.49 22.92
C ILE A 838 -1.42 -37.52 22.89
N GLY A 839 -2.63 -38.05 22.82
CA GLY A 839 -3.84 -37.24 22.60
C GLY A 839 -4.08 -36.18 23.68
N LEU A 840 -3.99 -36.56 24.97
CA LEU A 840 -4.22 -35.61 26.06
C LEU A 840 -3.09 -34.59 26.22
N SER A 841 -1.83 -35.00 26.01
CA SER A 841 -0.71 -34.07 26.04
C SER A 841 -0.74 -33.08 24.87
N TYR A 842 -1.24 -33.49 23.71
CA TYR A 842 -1.47 -32.63 22.58
C TYR A 842 -2.67 -31.69 22.81
N ALA A 843 -3.77 -32.19 23.35
CA ALA A 843 -4.91 -31.37 23.75
C ALA A 843 -4.52 -30.29 24.76
N LYS A 844 -3.66 -30.64 25.74
CA LYS A 844 -3.11 -29.67 26.70
C LYS A 844 -2.34 -28.54 26.02
N GLN A 845 -1.45 -28.86 25.11
CA GLN A 845 -0.66 -27.88 24.40
C GLN A 845 -1.55 -26.92 23.57
N LEU A 846 -2.59 -27.46 22.93
CA LEU A 846 -3.55 -26.66 22.16
C LEU A 846 -4.37 -25.72 23.04
N VAL A 847 -4.83 -26.18 24.20
CA VAL A 847 -5.57 -25.38 25.17
C VAL A 847 -4.69 -24.27 25.76
N GLU A 848 -3.45 -24.59 26.13
CA GLU A 848 -2.47 -23.62 26.63
C GLU A 848 -2.13 -22.53 25.60
N MET A 849 -2.02 -22.88 24.32
CA MET A 849 -1.84 -21.91 23.23
C MET A 849 -3.02 -20.92 23.13
N HIS A 850 -4.23 -21.35 23.45
CA HIS A 850 -5.40 -20.48 23.51
C HIS A 850 -5.45 -19.64 24.80
N GLY A 851 -4.50 -19.83 25.73
CA GLY A 851 -4.50 -19.18 27.04
C GLY A 851 -5.48 -19.83 28.03
N GLY A 852 -5.87 -21.08 27.77
CA GLY A 852 -6.76 -21.88 28.60
C GLY A 852 -6.02 -22.85 29.53
N ILE A 853 -6.80 -23.60 30.29
CA ILE A 853 -6.33 -24.67 31.20
C ILE A 853 -7.13 -25.92 30.90
N ILE A 854 -6.49 -27.08 30.90
CA ILE A 854 -7.13 -28.39 30.79
C ILE A 854 -6.82 -29.21 32.02
N GLY A 855 -7.77 -30.00 32.49
CA GLY A 855 -7.65 -30.84 33.67
C GLY A 855 -8.63 -32.02 33.66
N ALA A 856 -8.46 -32.87 34.64
CA ALA A 856 -9.35 -34.01 34.88
C ALA A 856 -9.50 -34.23 36.39
N GLN A 857 -10.66 -34.76 36.77
CA GLN A 857 -10.98 -35.14 38.16
C GLN A 857 -11.95 -36.32 38.18
N ASN A 858 -11.97 -37.07 39.27
CA ASN A 858 -12.98 -38.09 39.47
C ASN A 858 -14.35 -37.49 39.83
N ASN A 859 -15.42 -38.13 39.39
CA ASN A 859 -16.78 -37.82 39.84
C ASN A 859 -17.00 -38.31 41.28
N GLU A 860 -17.93 -37.70 41.99
CA GLU A 860 -18.29 -38.09 43.34
C GLU A 860 -18.89 -39.52 43.44
N THR A 861 -19.51 -40.00 42.36
CA THR A 861 -20.12 -41.32 42.34
C THR A 861 -19.33 -42.33 41.51
N LYS A 862 -19.29 -42.16 40.18
CA LYS A 862 -18.56 -43.06 39.26
C LYS A 862 -18.10 -42.26 38.02
N GLY A 863 -16.92 -42.66 37.45
CA GLY A 863 -16.40 -42.08 36.23
C GLY A 863 -15.52 -40.83 36.46
N ALA A 864 -15.17 -40.18 35.39
CA ALA A 864 -14.28 -39.02 35.40
C ALA A 864 -14.94 -37.79 34.71
N THR A 865 -14.47 -36.64 35.09
CA THR A 865 -14.75 -35.36 34.41
C THR A 865 -13.49 -34.76 33.86
N PHE A 866 -13.40 -34.69 32.56
CA PHE A 866 -12.38 -33.90 31.88
C PHE A 866 -12.93 -32.52 31.59
N PHE A 867 -12.10 -31.51 31.72
CA PHE A 867 -12.49 -30.16 31.44
C PHE A 867 -11.36 -29.38 30.78
N PHE A 868 -11.75 -28.39 30.00
CA PHE A 868 -10.84 -27.35 29.54
C PHE A 868 -11.49 -25.99 29.60
N THR A 869 -10.69 -24.95 29.70
CA THR A 869 -11.15 -23.57 29.68
C THR A 869 -10.57 -22.82 28.48
N LEU A 870 -11.34 -21.87 27.97
CA LEU A 870 -10.86 -20.91 26.96
C LEU A 870 -11.22 -19.50 27.45
N PRO A 871 -10.36 -18.48 27.19
CA PRO A 871 -10.73 -17.09 27.44
C PRO A 871 -11.98 -16.72 26.64
N TYR A 872 -12.97 -16.13 27.31
CA TYR A 872 -14.21 -15.68 26.66
C TYR A 872 -13.94 -14.31 26.01
N ARG A 873 -13.66 -14.33 24.70
CA ARG A 873 -13.32 -13.15 23.90
C ARG A 873 -14.43 -12.90 22.89
N GLN A 874 -15.09 -11.74 23.00
CA GLN A 874 -16.18 -11.34 22.08
C GLN A 874 -15.69 -10.41 20.96
N GLU A 875 -14.51 -9.76 21.12
CA GLU A 875 -13.92 -8.85 20.15
C GLU A 875 -12.51 -9.28 19.72
N ALA A 876 -12.13 -8.91 18.50
CA ALA A 876 -10.83 -9.25 17.92
C ALA A 876 -9.65 -8.45 18.52
N ALA A 877 -9.91 -7.39 19.26
CA ALA A 877 -8.90 -6.42 19.71
C ALA A 877 -7.93 -6.94 20.79
N ASP A 878 -8.28 -8.03 21.48
CA ASP A 878 -7.46 -8.56 22.60
C ASP A 878 -6.34 -9.54 22.19
N ILE A 879 -6.07 -9.66 20.90
CA ILE A 879 -5.16 -10.73 20.39
C ILE A 879 -3.67 -10.36 20.51
N GLN A 880 -3.31 -9.10 20.81
CA GLN A 880 -1.91 -8.63 20.74
C GLN A 880 -1.16 -8.45 22.07
N SER A 881 -1.75 -8.74 23.21
CA SER A 881 -1.06 -8.55 24.49
C SER A 881 -1.22 -9.70 25.47
N THR A 882 -0.46 -10.77 25.30
CA THR A 882 -0.11 -11.65 26.40
C THR A 882 1.40 -11.53 26.64
N PRO A 883 1.89 -10.98 27.76
CA PRO A 883 3.31 -11.01 28.10
C PRO A 883 3.75 -12.44 28.35
N GLN A 884 4.97 -12.75 27.91
CA GLN A 884 5.72 -13.96 28.29
C GLN A 884 5.99 -14.02 29.80
#